data_59f5d97e7e25a157fba207e94b30f045
#
_entry.id   59f5d97e7e25a157fba207e94b30f045
#
_cell.length_a   1.000
_cell.length_b   1.000
_cell.length_c   1.000
_cell.angle_alpha   90.00
_cell.angle_beta   90.00
_cell.angle_gamma   90.00
#
_symmetry.space_group_name_H-M   'P 1'
#
loop_
_entity.id
_entity.type
_entity.pdbx_description
1 polymer ?
#
loop_
_entity_poly.entity_id
_entity_poly.type
_entity_poly.pdbx_seq_one_letter_code
_entity_poly.pdbx_strand_id
1 'polypeptide(L)'
;MKRGVVAVMLLWLLWPLAGAAQELMPSAWQYYIEQLSDEGDDETVEEMLELYEALHDSPVNLNDTSDLLSAIPFVSDLQRERLRAYIMLSGELLSIEELYVINGFDSLTVELLRPIVKAEPLESSHRITWKELLTRGRSNLVTGIGGTVEQARGYRDSIYEGDNLRFMWRYRYKYKDRIQLQLSGDKDPGEAFFSGSQRKDFDFYGYSLLANDIGRWRKDGGERRVYVKRVVAGQYHLQFGQGLTLWSGFGPRMSITTSINRSAQGLRPNGAFTEYGYMQGAAATVAVGRHWNATLFASYVRRDATLPRKADSIADTMQSLYNSGYHRTPTEIGKRHQLGELLYGGHVEYRNSNLRVGMTGVVTRLDKALVPATYVYNDNAFRGRENCNAGIDFAYRHSRMLWFGEVALSANHALDSTKMQVSPAALVGGEFIFNNSHRLSGYARYYAPTYHNLHANAVGQNSTPQNEAGVGLNYQGRLMWGIDASAWADWFYFPHMKYLAYAPTYGQEYNLMLSRASRYVKGLAVNVRYRYKERGRNITPSTMVDGHYLLEQTYRHQVLADVEYKTGVWRLVSRVGYAHYHGDVTEADIGLLFYQDVQYCPSALPLMVAGRVALFDVNDYEARLYAAESDFIYQYSGALYQNEGCRVYLLLRYDITPNWNIGFKYGLTVYTDKETFGSSYEQIDANHRQQWRIQMRLKW
;
A
#
# COMPACT_ATOMS: atom_id res chain seq x y z
N MET A 1 -31.84 16.29 41.42
CA MET A 1 -32.28 15.36 40.35
C MET A 1 -31.35 15.28 39.12
N LYS A 2 -30.73 16.34 38.63
CA LYS A 2 -29.89 16.26 37.43
C LYS A 2 -28.56 15.46 37.58
N ARG A 3 -27.95 15.36 38.74
CA ARG A 3 -26.73 14.57 38.98
C ARG A 3 -26.95 13.05 39.07
N GLY A 4 -28.15 12.61 39.48
CA GLY A 4 -28.48 11.19 39.53
C GLY A 4 -28.77 10.57 38.17
N VAL A 5 -29.32 11.32 37.22
CA VAL A 5 -29.62 10.84 35.86
C VAL A 5 -28.36 10.63 35.07
N VAL A 6 -27.34 11.48 35.23
CA VAL A 6 -26.03 11.34 34.58
C VAL A 6 -25.27 10.12 35.12
N ALA A 7 -25.36 9.87 36.44
CA ALA A 7 -24.75 8.68 37.07
C ALA A 7 -25.44 7.38 36.62
N VAL A 8 -26.76 7.38 36.47
CA VAL A 8 -27.51 6.23 35.95
C VAL A 8 -27.25 6.00 34.47
N MET A 9 -27.14 7.05 33.66
CA MET A 9 -26.71 6.92 32.25
C MET A 9 -25.27 6.39 32.12
N LEU A 10 -24.34 6.82 32.98
CA LEU A 10 -22.98 6.28 33.02
C LEU A 10 -22.94 4.81 33.50
N LEU A 11 -23.82 4.40 34.40
CA LEU A 11 -23.97 3.01 34.85
C LEU A 11 -24.59 2.11 33.75
N TRP A 12 -25.48 2.62 32.91
CA TRP A 12 -26.02 1.89 31.75
C TRP A 12 -24.99 1.69 30.66
N LEU A 13 -24.01 2.58 30.51
CA LEU A 13 -22.87 2.43 29.59
C LEU A 13 -21.86 1.36 30.05
N LEU A 14 -21.92 0.94 31.33
CA LEU A 14 -21.05 -0.09 31.93
C LEU A 14 -21.68 -1.49 31.94
N TRP A 15 -22.87 -1.68 31.36
CA TRP A 15 -23.47 -3.01 31.26
C TRP A 15 -22.65 -3.88 30.30
N PRO A 16 -22.11 -5.02 30.76
CA PRO A 16 -21.29 -5.86 29.90
C PRO A 16 -22.17 -6.58 28.87
N LEU A 17 -22.31 -6.00 27.68
CA LEU A 17 -22.63 -6.79 26.53
C LEU A 17 -21.37 -7.58 26.22
N ALA A 18 -21.44 -8.92 26.35
CA ALA A 18 -20.34 -9.82 26.01
C ALA A 18 -20.03 -9.76 24.51
N GLY A 19 -19.33 -8.71 24.08
CA GLY A 19 -18.70 -8.57 22.78
C GLY A 19 -17.22 -8.89 22.95
N ALA A 20 -16.69 -9.85 22.22
CA ALA A 20 -15.25 -10.03 22.15
C ALA A 20 -14.64 -8.74 21.61
N ALA A 21 -13.79 -8.07 22.38
CA ALA A 21 -13.06 -6.90 21.92
C ALA A 21 -12.23 -7.32 20.70
N GLN A 22 -12.43 -6.62 19.58
CA GLN A 22 -11.77 -6.93 18.34
C GLN A 22 -10.27 -6.64 18.50
N GLU A 23 -9.40 -7.63 18.24
CA GLU A 23 -7.96 -7.45 18.34
C GLU A 23 -7.49 -6.33 17.40
N LEU A 24 -6.44 -5.61 17.81
CA LEU A 24 -5.70 -4.73 16.91
C LEU A 24 -5.03 -5.56 15.82
N MET A 25 -4.57 -4.85 14.79
CA MET A 25 -3.81 -5.45 13.70
C MET A 25 -2.70 -6.36 14.23
N PRO A 26 -2.62 -7.62 13.76
CA PRO A 26 -1.59 -8.57 14.19
C PRO A 26 -0.18 -8.08 13.86
N SER A 27 0.81 -8.53 14.62
CA SER A 27 2.22 -8.15 14.46
C SER A 27 2.74 -8.39 13.05
N ALA A 28 2.39 -9.51 12.43
CA ALA A 28 2.80 -9.83 11.05
C ALA A 28 2.34 -8.74 10.06
N TRP A 29 1.13 -8.24 10.20
CA TRP A 29 0.61 -7.14 9.39
C TRP A 29 1.27 -5.81 9.71
N GLN A 30 1.54 -5.51 11.00
CA GLN A 30 2.27 -4.31 11.39
C GLN A 30 3.67 -4.29 10.78
N TYR A 31 4.41 -5.41 10.82
CA TYR A 31 5.71 -5.55 10.16
C TYR A 31 5.64 -5.36 8.66
N TYR A 32 4.62 -5.93 8.03
CA TYR A 32 4.43 -5.79 6.59
C TYR A 32 4.22 -4.33 6.18
N ILE A 33 3.36 -3.63 6.91
CA ILE A 33 3.08 -2.21 6.68
C ILE A 33 4.29 -1.32 6.99
N GLU A 34 5.05 -1.61 8.06
CA GLU A 34 6.29 -0.89 8.38
C GLU A 34 7.32 -0.96 7.25
N GLN A 35 7.45 -2.12 6.61
CA GLN A 35 8.35 -2.26 5.45
C GLN A 35 7.94 -1.37 4.29
N LEU A 36 6.65 -1.26 4.00
CA LEU A 36 6.13 -0.39 2.95
C LEU A 36 6.36 1.08 3.28
N SER A 37 6.15 1.48 4.53
CA SER A 37 6.37 2.84 5.01
C SER A 37 7.85 3.25 5.00
N ASP A 38 8.78 2.34 5.33
CA ASP A 38 10.22 2.61 5.30
C ASP A 38 10.75 2.88 3.87
N GLU A 39 9.99 2.46 2.86
CA GLU A 39 10.24 2.75 1.44
C GLU A 39 9.66 4.10 0.98
N GLY A 40 8.93 4.80 1.84
CA GLY A 40 8.35 6.12 1.57
C GLY A 40 7.18 6.10 0.60
N ASP A 41 6.38 5.04 0.60
CA ASP A 41 5.20 4.86 -0.27
C ASP A 41 3.92 4.87 0.57
N ASP A 42 3.50 6.07 0.98
CA ASP A 42 2.31 6.27 1.82
C ASP A 42 1.01 5.82 1.12
N GLU A 43 0.91 5.97 -0.21
CA GLU A 43 -0.23 5.50 -1.01
C GLU A 43 -0.38 3.97 -0.89
N THR A 44 0.72 3.26 -1.07
CA THR A 44 0.76 1.81 -0.93
C THR A 44 0.35 1.36 0.48
N VAL A 45 0.75 2.10 1.51
CA VAL A 45 0.37 1.84 2.91
C VAL A 45 -1.14 2.02 3.12
N GLU A 46 -1.73 3.12 2.64
CA GLU A 46 -3.17 3.37 2.78
C GLU A 46 -4.02 2.32 2.07
N GLU A 47 -3.65 1.95 0.84
CA GLU A 47 -4.35 0.90 0.10
C GLU A 47 -4.23 -0.48 0.76
N MET A 48 -3.08 -0.78 1.38
CA MET A 48 -2.89 -2.04 2.10
C MET A 48 -3.73 -2.10 3.38
N LEU A 49 -3.84 -1.00 4.10
CA LEU A 49 -4.74 -0.89 5.26
C LEU A 49 -6.19 -1.08 4.84
N GLU A 50 -6.59 -0.48 3.73
CA GLU A 50 -7.93 -0.68 3.20
C GLU A 50 -8.19 -2.13 2.82
N LEU A 51 -7.24 -2.78 2.14
CA LEU A 51 -7.34 -4.19 1.80
C LEU A 51 -7.48 -5.06 3.04
N TYR A 52 -6.62 -4.83 4.05
CA TYR A 52 -6.70 -5.53 5.33
C TYR A 52 -8.08 -5.43 5.94
N GLU A 53 -8.61 -4.20 6.08
CA GLU A 53 -9.91 -3.96 6.70
C GLU A 53 -11.07 -4.54 5.88
N ALA A 54 -11.00 -4.45 4.54
CA ALA A 54 -12.00 -5.03 3.67
C ALA A 54 -12.09 -6.55 3.79
N LEU A 55 -10.93 -7.21 3.90
CA LEU A 55 -10.83 -8.66 4.05
C LEU A 55 -11.10 -9.11 5.49
N HIS A 56 -10.69 -8.32 6.50
CA HIS A 56 -11.00 -8.60 7.89
C HIS A 56 -12.51 -8.51 8.19
N ASP A 57 -13.20 -7.54 7.60
CA ASP A 57 -14.67 -7.41 7.72
C ASP A 57 -15.45 -8.49 6.96
N SER A 58 -14.88 -9.01 5.90
CA SER A 58 -15.44 -10.06 5.05
C SER A 58 -14.36 -11.07 4.67
N PRO A 59 -13.96 -11.97 5.60
CA PRO A 59 -12.89 -12.92 5.36
C PRO A 59 -13.15 -13.81 4.14
N VAL A 60 -12.10 -14.01 3.34
CA VAL A 60 -12.17 -14.88 2.15
C VAL A 60 -12.30 -16.33 2.59
N ASN A 61 -13.28 -17.04 2.09
CA ASN A 61 -13.41 -18.47 2.36
C ASN A 61 -12.37 -19.25 1.53
N LEU A 62 -11.45 -19.94 2.19
CA LEU A 62 -10.40 -20.74 1.55
C LEU A 62 -10.96 -21.88 0.68
N ASN A 63 -12.17 -22.37 1.00
CA ASN A 63 -12.87 -23.39 0.22
C ASN A 63 -13.45 -22.86 -1.08
N ASP A 64 -13.61 -21.52 -1.20
CA ASP A 64 -13.98 -20.90 -2.45
C ASP A 64 -12.77 -20.83 -3.39
N THR A 65 -12.71 -21.78 -4.33
CA THR A 65 -11.64 -21.87 -5.33
C THR A 65 -11.74 -20.82 -6.44
N SER A 66 -12.64 -19.83 -6.28
CA SER A 66 -12.75 -18.69 -7.19
C SER A 66 -11.52 -17.78 -7.11
N ASP A 67 -11.51 -16.74 -7.93
CA ASP A 67 -10.38 -15.78 -7.98
C ASP A 67 -10.29 -14.83 -6.75
N LEU A 68 -11.07 -15.03 -5.69
CA LEU A 68 -11.07 -14.17 -4.50
C LEU A 68 -9.71 -14.15 -3.78
N LEU A 69 -9.02 -15.29 -3.74
CA LEU A 69 -7.65 -15.37 -3.19
C LEU A 69 -6.64 -14.55 -4.00
N SER A 70 -6.95 -14.16 -5.24
CA SER A 70 -6.08 -13.28 -6.02
C SER A 70 -6.07 -11.84 -5.49
N ALA A 71 -7.04 -11.47 -4.67
CA ALA A 71 -7.06 -10.17 -3.99
C ALA A 71 -6.00 -10.04 -2.89
N ILE A 72 -5.36 -11.15 -2.48
CA ILE A 72 -4.35 -11.17 -1.43
C ILE A 72 -2.95 -11.10 -2.06
N PRO A 73 -2.23 -9.98 -1.96
CA PRO A 73 -1.01 -9.74 -2.75
C PRO A 73 0.19 -10.61 -2.34
N PHE A 74 0.22 -11.14 -1.13
CA PHE A 74 1.30 -12.01 -0.65
C PHE A 74 1.03 -13.51 -0.86
N VAL A 75 -0.07 -13.89 -1.49
CA VAL A 75 -0.35 -15.26 -1.90
C VAL A 75 0.00 -15.45 -3.38
N SER A 76 1.00 -16.25 -3.66
CA SER A 76 1.45 -16.51 -5.03
C SER A 76 0.47 -17.38 -5.81
N ASP A 77 0.56 -17.32 -7.14
CA ASP A 77 -0.21 -18.19 -8.04
C ASP A 77 0.04 -19.68 -7.73
N LEU A 78 1.27 -20.02 -7.35
CA LEU A 78 1.65 -21.40 -7.03
C LEU A 78 0.99 -21.86 -5.72
N GLN A 79 0.95 -21.02 -4.69
CA GLN A 79 0.25 -21.31 -3.43
C GLN A 79 -1.25 -21.51 -3.64
N ARG A 80 -1.89 -20.66 -4.44
CA ARG A 80 -3.34 -20.79 -4.77
C ARG A 80 -3.65 -22.13 -5.45
N GLU A 81 -2.83 -22.56 -6.39
CA GLU A 81 -3.04 -23.83 -7.06
C GLU A 81 -2.77 -25.04 -6.15
N ARG A 82 -1.80 -24.93 -5.25
CA ARG A 82 -1.57 -25.96 -4.24
C ARG A 82 -2.76 -26.13 -3.31
N LEU A 83 -3.34 -25.03 -2.89
CA LEU A 83 -4.58 -25.01 -2.11
C LEU A 83 -5.74 -25.67 -2.89
N ARG A 84 -5.92 -25.28 -4.16
CA ARG A 84 -6.94 -25.91 -5.03
C ARG A 84 -6.73 -27.41 -5.19
N ALA A 85 -5.50 -27.84 -5.44
CA ALA A 85 -5.16 -29.25 -5.57
C ALA A 85 -5.42 -30.02 -4.26
N TYR A 86 -5.10 -29.42 -3.11
CA TYR A 86 -5.40 -30.00 -1.80
C TYR A 86 -6.89 -30.20 -1.58
N ILE A 87 -7.71 -29.16 -1.86
CA ILE A 87 -9.17 -29.24 -1.74
C ILE A 87 -9.76 -30.29 -2.69
N MET A 88 -9.23 -30.42 -3.92
CA MET A 88 -9.69 -31.45 -4.86
C MET A 88 -9.37 -32.87 -4.40
N LEU A 89 -8.27 -33.08 -3.67
CA LEU A 89 -7.81 -34.40 -3.23
C LEU A 89 -8.34 -34.78 -1.85
N SER A 90 -8.39 -33.83 -0.93
CA SER A 90 -8.69 -34.06 0.50
C SER A 90 -10.09 -33.60 0.91
N GLY A 91 -10.79 -32.85 0.03
CA GLY A 91 -12.06 -32.22 0.36
C GLY A 91 -11.90 -30.80 0.91
N GLU A 92 -13.00 -30.22 1.37
CA GLU A 92 -13.01 -28.86 1.94
C GLU A 92 -12.15 -28.79 3.21
N LEU A 93 -11.42 -27.69 3.38
CA LEU A 93 -10.68 -27.38 4.60
C LEU A 93 -11.65 -27.21 5.78
N LEU A 94 -11.30 -27.77 6.91
CA LEU A 94 -12.03 -27.65 8.18
C LEU A 94 -11.47 -26.54 9.06
N SER A 95 -10.18 -26.21 8.88
CA SER A 95 -9.51 -25.16 9.65
C SER A 95 -8.41 -24.44 8.84
N ILE A 96 -8.05 -23.24 9.28
CA ILE A 96 -6.94 -22.46 8.66
C ILE A 96 -5.59 -23.16 8.92
N GLU A 97 -5.46 -23.90 9.99
CA GLU A 97 -4.25 -24.64 10.38
C GLU A 97 -3.83 -25.69 9.35
N GLU A 98 -4.76 -26.18 8.54
CA GLU A 98 -4.44 -27.11 7.45
C GLU A 98 -3.53 -26.49 6.39
N LEU A 99 -3.46 -25.16 6.29
CA LEU A 99 -2.49 -24.49 5.41
C LEU A 99 -1.04 -24.90 5.71
N TYR A 100 -0.69 -25.21 6.96
CA TYR A 100 0.67 -25.62 7.32
C TYR A 100 1.09 -26.97 6.71
N VAL A 101 0.15 -27.81 6.29
CA VAL A 101 0.46 -29.09 5.60
C VAL A 101 0.50 -28.95 4.09
N ILE A 102 0.04 -27.81 3.54
CA ILE A 102 0.07 -27.52 2.12
C ILE A 102 1.43 -26.96 1.74
N ASN A 103 2.08 -27.59 0.76
CA ASN A 103 3.40 -27.17 0.27
C ASN A 103 3.39 -25.70 -0.19
N GLY A 104 4.31 -24.89 0.37
CA GLY A 104 4.52 -23.50 0.00
C GLY A 104 3.83 -22.47 0.91
N PHE A 105 3.06 -22.91 1.92
CA PHE A 105 2.55 -22.02 2.96
C PHE A 105 3.50 -22.05 4.16
N ASP A 106 4.34 -21.03 4.26
CA ASP A 106 5.20 -20.81 5.42
C ASP A 106 4.45 -20.18 6.60
N SER A 107 5.09 -20.15 7.76
CA SER A 107 4.50 -19.64 8.99
C SER A 107 4.07 -18.19 8.86
N LEU A 108 4.89 -17.34 8.23
CA LEU A 108 4.61 -15.93 8.05
C LEU A 108 3.39 -15.70 7.15
N THR A 109 3.33 -16.42 6.02
CA THR A 109 2.17 -16.37 5.11
C THR A 109 0.87 -16.77 5.83
N VAL A 110 0.91 -17.84 6.64
CA VAL A 110 -0.28 -18.29 7.39
C VAL A 110 -0.69 -17.27 8.45
N GLU A 111 0.25 -16.67 9.17
CA GLU A 111 -0.05 -15.61 10.15
C GLU A 111 -0.62 -14.34 9.49
N LEU A 112 -0.14 -13.96 8.31
CA LEU A 112 -0.72 -12.88 7.53
C LEU A 112 -2.14 -13.21 7.02
N LEU A 113 -2.40 -14.46 6.66
CA LEU A 113 -3.72 -14.91 6.19
C LEU A 113 -4.75 -15.02 7.31
N ARG A 114 -4.35 -15.46 8.50
CA ARG A 114 -5.24 -15.78 9.62
C ARG A 114 -6.34 -14.75 9.90
N PRO A 115 -6.08 -13.43 9.94
CA PRO A 115 -7.12 -12.44 10.24
C PRO A 115 -8.08 -12.13 9.08
N ILE A 116 -7.75 -12.59 7.85
CA ILE A 116 -8.45 -12.18 6.62
C ILE A 116 -9.07 -13.36 5.84
N VAL A 117 -8.90 -14.59 6.32
CA VAL A 117 -9.48 -15.78 5.70
C VAL A 117 -10.28 -16.59 6.70
N LYS A 118 -11.14 -17.48 6.17
CA LYS A 118 -11.90 -18.45 6.94
C LYS A 118 -11.98 -19.78 6.19
N ALA A 119 -12.21 -20.87 6.92
CA ALA A 119 -12.46 -22.21 6.39
C ALA A 119 -13.89 -22.63 6.79
N GLU A 120 -14.83 -22.39 5.91
CA GLU A 120 -16.25 -22.74 6.10
C GLU A 120 -16.75 -23.53 4.90
N PRO A 121 -17.77 -24.40 5.07
CA PRO A 121 -18.41 -25.06 3.94
C PRO A 121 -18.94 -24.06 2.91
N LEU A 122 -18.88 -24.46 1.63
CA LEU A 122 -19.42 -23.61 0.56
C LEU A 122 -20.95 -23.54 0.65
N GLU A 123 -21.46 -22.33 0.71
CA GLU A 123 -22.90 -22.12 0.56
C GLU A 123 -23.35 -22.50 -0.86
N SER A 124 -24.48 -23.21 -0.97
CA SER A 124 -25.08 -23.51 -2.27
C SER A 124 -25.39 -22.21 -3.05
N SER A 125 -24.90 -22.12 -4.29
CA SER A 125 -25.18 -20.98 -5.15
C SER A 125 -26.66 -20.97 -5.55
N HIS A 126 -27.43 -19.99 -5.08
CA HIS A 126 -28.80 -19.76 -5.51
C HIS A 126 -28.89 -18.42 -6.25
N ARG A 127 -29.91 -18.32 -7.07
CA ARG A 127 -30.17 -17.11 -7.83
C ARG A 127 -30.53 -15.97 -6.89
N ILE A 128 -29.71 -14.92 -6.92
CA ILE A 128 -29.90 -13.72 -6.10
C ILE A 128 -30.91 -12.80 -6.76
N THR A 129 -31.86 -12.31 -5.99
CA THR A 129 -32.90 -11.35 -6.47
C THR A 129 -32.41 -9.91 -6.24
N TRP A 130 -32.88 -8.95 -7.04
CA TRP A 130 -32.58 -7.53 -6.86
C TRP A 130 -32.97 -7.00 -5.46
N LYS A 131 -34.06 -7.52 -4.89
CA LYS A 131 -34.48 -7.17 -3.53
C LYS A 131 -33.46 -7.62 -2.51
N GLU A 132 -32.93 -8.82 -2.62
CA GLU A 132 -31.85 -9.30 -1.71
C GLU A 132 -30.58 -8.50 -1.88
N LEU A 133 -30.21 -8.15 -3.10
CA LEU A 133 -29.02 -7.30 -3.36
C LEU A 133 -29.10 -5.95 -2.64
N LEU A 134 -30.27 -5.35 -2.52
CA LEU A 134 -30.45 -4.02 -1.92
C LEU A 134 -30.76 -4.05 -0.41
N THR A 135 -31.30 -5.18 0.13
CA THR A 135 -31.83 -5.22 1.50
C THR A 135 -31.03 -6.12 2.44
N ARG A 136 -30.21 -7.05 1.93
CA ARG A 136 -29.48 -8.03 2.75
C ARG A 136 -27.97 -7.78 2.79
N GLY A 137 -27.52 -6.66 2.28
CA GLY A 137 -26.11 -6.27 2.34
C GLY A 137 -25.73 -5.77 3.74
N ARG A 138 -24.42 -5.72 3.96
CA ARG A 138 -23.83 -5.13 5.16
C ARG A 138 -23.37 -3.71 4.86
N SER A 139 -23.78 -2.78 5.70
CA SER A 139 -23.35 -1.38 5.66
C SER A 139 -22.30 -1.12 6.74
N ASN A 140 -21.29 -0.31 6.40
CA ASN A 140 -20.26 0.13 7.33
C ASN A 140 -20.03 1.63 7.11
N LEU A 141 -20.24 2.43 8.13
CA LEU A 141 -19.95 3.85 8.15
C LEU A 141 -18.83 4.11 9.14
N VAL A 142 -17.77 4.77 8.68
CA VAL A 142 -16.66 5.24 9.49
C VAL A 142 -16.57 6.74 9.37
N THR A 143 -16.44 7.44 10.49
CA THR A 143 -16.19 8.89 10.54
C THR A 143 -15.03 9.15 11.48
N GLY A 144 -14.18 10.10 11.13
CA GLY A 144 -13.02 10.46 11.92
C GLY A 144 -12.76 11.96 11.91
N ILE A 145 -12.31 12.47 13.05
CA ILE A 145 -11.83 13.83 13.21
C ILE A 145 -10.54 13.82 14.01
N GLY A 146 -9.61 14.68 13.68
CA GLY A 146 -8.35 14.79 14.42
C GLY A 146 -7.60 16.06 14.06
N GLY A 147 -6.54 16.32 14.79
CA GLY A 147 -5.71 17.50 14.56
C GLY A 147 -4.47 17.52 15.43
N THR A 148 -3.67 18.57 15.24
CA THR A 148 -2.49 18.91 16.05
C THR A 148 -2.85 20.10 16.94
N VAL A 149 -2.44 20.08 18.21
CA VAL A 149 -2.76 21.16 19.17
C VAL A 149 -1.95 22.40 18.85
N GLU A 150 -0.67 22.24 18.57
CA GLU A 150 0.24 23.31 18.20
C GLU A 150 -0.07 23.81 16.78
N GLN A 151 -0.06 25.12 16.62
CA GLN A 151 -0.29 25.74 15.32
C GLN A 151 1.02 25.88 14.55
N ALA A 152 1.07 25.26 13.37
CA ALA A 152 2.14 25.48 12.41
C ALA A 152 2.11 26.91 11.86
N ARG A 153 3.25 27.38 11.34
CA ARG A 153 3.43 28.71 10.79
C ARG A 153 2.38 29.07 9.74
N GLY A 154 1.99 28.12 8.89
CA GLY A 154 0.98 28.34 7.86
C GLY A 154 -0.39 28.77 8.40
N TYR A 155 -0.77 28.35 9.60
CA TYR A 155 -2.00 28.81 10.28
C TYR A 155 -1.80 30.17 10.94
N ARG A 156 -0.67 30.38 11.63
CA ARG A 156 -0.38 31.64 12.33
C ARG A 156 -0.25 32.81 11.38
N ASP A 157 0.41 32.59 10.25
CA ASP A 157 0.62 33.58 9.21
C ASP A 157 -0.60 33.72 8.25
N SER A 158 -1.69 32.98 8.52
CA SER A 158 -2.91 32.94 7.68
C SER A 158 -2.63 32.60 6.20
N ILE A 159 -1.64 31.72 5.97
CA ILE A 159 -1.27 31.21 4.63
C ILE A 159 -2.23 30.09 4.19
N TYR A 160 -2.60 29.22 5.15
CA TYR A 160 -3.58 28.18 4.92
C TYR A 160 -5.00 28.74 4.94
N GLU A 161 -5.84 28.31 3.98
CA GLU A 161 -7.23 28.76 3.91
C GLU A 161 -8.13 28.12 4.98
N GLY A 162 -7.77 26.92 5.45
CA GLY A 162 -8.57 26.16 6.41
C GLY A 162 -7.96 26.05 7.79
N ASP A 163 -8.65 25.33 8.65
CA ASP A 163 -8.24 25.01 10.02
C ASP A 163 -7.27 23.80 10.08
N ASN A 164 -6.75 23.50 11.27
CA ASN A 164 -5.82 22.40 11.50
C ASN A 164 -6.50 21.05 11.79
N LEU A 165 -7.79 20.92 11.46
CA LEU A 165 -8.54 19.69 11.64
C LEU A 165 -8.54 18.85 10.36
N ARG A 166 -8.32 17.57 10.49
CA ARG A 166 -8.66 16.57 9.49
C ARG A 166 -10.07 16.04 9.77
N PHE A 167 -10.88 15.91 8.74
CA PHE A 167 -12.20 15.29 8.84
C PHE A 167 -12.40 14.31 7.70
N MET A 168 -12.73 13.05 8.03
CA MET A 168 -12.99 12.00 7.05
C MET A 168 -14.29 11.28 7.35
N TRP A 169 -14.94 10.79 6.29
CA TRP A 169 -16.02 9.83 6.39
C TRP A 169 -15.95 8.82 5.25
N ARG A 170 -16.41 7.59 5.50
CA ARG A 170 -16.51 6.53 4.51
C ARG A 170 -17.74 5.70 4.77
N TYR A 171 -18.53 5.49 3.73
CA TYR A 171 -19.64 4.56 3.70
C TYR A 171 -19.34 3.42 2.74
N ARG A 172 -19.48 2.17 3.18
CA ARG A 172 -19.35 0.98 2.36
C ARG A 172 -20.58 0.11 2.54
N TYR A 173 -21.22 -0.24 1.42
CA TYR A 173 -22.25 -1.25 1.33
C TYR A 173 -21.70 -2.45 0.58
N LYS A 174 -21.83 -3.66 1.12
CA LYS A 174 -21.38 -4.91 0.48
C LYS A 174 -22.46 -5.98 0.64
N TYR A 175 -22.84 -6.62 -0.49
CA TYR A 175 -23.68 -7.80 -0.49
C TYR A 175 -22.89 -8.97 -1.04
N LYS A 176 -22.44 -9.88 -0.14
CA LYS A 176 -21.52 -10.98 -0.47
C LYS A 176 -20.37 -10.43 -1.34
N ASP A 177 -19.96 -11.17 -2.36
CA ASP A 177 -18.99 -10.70 -3.35
C ASP A 177 -19.63 -10.25 -4.67
N ARG A 178 -20.94 -9.90 -4.64
CA ARG A 178 -21.71 -9.55 -5.83
C ARG A 178 -21.80 -8.07 -6.10
N ILE A 179 -22.04 -7.28 -5.09
CA ILE A 179 -22.12 -5.82 -5.21
C ILE A 179 -21.35 -5.18 -4.06
N GLN A 180 -20.59 -4.15 -4.39
CA GLN A 180 -19.99 -3.24 -3.42
C GLN A 180 -20.19 -1.81 -3.91
N LEU A 181 -20.76 -0.97 -3.05
CA LEU A 181 -20.80 0.48 -3.20
C LEU A 181 -19.91 1.09 -2.15
N GLN A 182 -19.09 2.03 -2.54
CA GLN A 182 -18.25 2.80 -1.62
C GLN A 182 -18.36 4.29 -1.94
N LEU A 183 -18.49 5.08 -0.89
CA LEU A 183 -18.51 6.54 -0.93
C LEU A 183 -17.60 7.02 0.20
N SER A 184 -16.81 8.06 -0.05
CA SER A 184 -15.93 8.67 0.95
C SER A 184 -15.77 10.16 0.70
N GLY A 185 -15.41 10.89 1.74
CA GLY A 185 -14.98 12.27 1.65
C GLY A 185 -13.89 12.52 2.67
N ASP A 186 -12.88 13.29 2.29
CA ASP A 186 -11.76 13.68 3.11
C ASP A 186 -11.51 15.18 3.03
N LYS A 187 -11.01 15.74 4.11
CA LYS A 187 -10.54 17.10 4.25
C LYS A 187 -9.26 17.07 5.07
N ASP A 188 -8.17 17.47 4.46
CA ASP A 188 -6.88 17.53 5.13
C ASP A 188 -6.71 18.78 6.00
N PRO A 189 -5.81 18.75 7.01
CA PRO A 189 -5.48 19.95 7.79
C PRO A 189 -4.96 21.09 6.91
N GLY A 190 -5.51 22.27 7.07
CA GLY A 190 -5.16 23.47 6.29
C GLY A 190 -6.04 23.73 5.07
N GLU A 191 -6.88 22.78 4.68
CA GLU A 191 -7.81 22.95 3.58
C GLU A 191 -9.09 23.63 4.01
N ALA A 192 -9.65 24.41 3.10
CA ALA A 192 -10.92 25.07 3.31
C ALA A 192 -12.07 24.05 3.42
N PHE A 193 -13.04 24.30 4.31
CA PHE A 193 -14.21 23.47 4.48
C PHE A 193 -15.44 24.35 4.69
N PHE A 194 -16.38 24.30 3.76
CA PHE A 194 -17.52 25.22 3.66
C PHE A 194 -17.15 26.71 3.69
N SER A 195 -15.92 27.02 3.27
CA SER A 195 -15.34 28.37 3.26
C SER A 195 -14.34 28.52 2.11
N GLY A 196 -13.79 29.68 1.89
CA GLY A 196 -12.68 29.96 0.96
C GLY A 196 -12.90 29.39 -0.44
N SER A 197 -11.95 28.59 -0.91
CA SER A 197 -11.98 27.88 -2.20
C SER A 197 -12.98 26.72 -2.24
N GLN A 198 -13.39 26.17 -1.07
CA GLN A 198 -14.30 25.03 -0.90
C GLN A 198 -15.59 25.42 -0.17
N ARG A 199 -16.39 26.29 -0.78
CA ARG A 199 -17.59 26.87 -0.12
C ARG A 199 -18.74 25.85 0.09
N LYS A 200 -18.74 24.70 -0.57
CA LYS A 200 -19.91 23.80 -0.58
C LYS A 200 -19.61 22.39 -0.09
N ASP A 201 -18.36 21.94 -0.05
CA ASP A 201 -18.02 20.53 0.07
C ASP A 201 -16.62 20.23 0.63
N PHE A 202 -16.26 18.96 0.59
CA PHE A 202 -14.94 18.42 0.88
C PHE A 202 -13.99 18.68 -0.28
N ASP A 203 -12.69 18.63 -0.02
CA ASP A 203 -11.68 18.73 -1.06
C ASP A 203 -11.68 17.48 -1.94
N PHE A 204 -11.79 16.31 -1.35
CA PHE A 204 -11.80 15.04 -2.05
C PHE A 204 -13.09 14.23 -1.82
N TYR A 205 -13.57 13.58 -2.90
CA TYR A 205 -14.63 12.58 -2.89
C TYR A 205 -14.20 11.31 -3.58
N GLY A 206 -14.27 10.20 -2.84
CA GLY A 206 -14.13 8.86 -3.40
C GLY A 206 -15.49 8.22 -3.68
N TYR A 207 -15.65 7.57 -4.85
CA TYR A 207 -16.85 6.81 -5.16
C TYR A 207 -16.56 5.65 -6.10
N SER A 208 -17.08 4.49 -5.78
CA SER A 208 -16.95 3.30 -6.63
C SER A 208 -18.15 2.37 -6.49
N LEU A 209 -18.56 1.77 -7.59
CA LEU A 209 -19.58 0.73 -7.65
C LEU A 209 -19.00 -0.49 -8.35
N LEU A 210 -18.95 -1.61 -7.67
CA LEU A 210 -18.52 -2.91 -8.18
C LEU A 210 -19.69 -3.85 -8.30
N ALA A 211 -19.77 -4.57 -9.43
CA ALA A 211 -20.68 -5.70 -9.59
C ALA A 211 -19.97 -6.89 -10.23
N ASN A 212 -20.12 -8.08 -9.65
CA ASN A 212 -19.50 -9.32 -10.09
C ASN A 212 -20.51 -10.33 -10.61
N ASP A 213 -20.08 -11.17 -11.59
CA ASP A 213 -20.79 -12.33 -12.15
C ASP A 213 -22.20 -12.00 -12.68
N ILE A 214 -22.32 -10.88 -13.38
CA ILE A 214 -23.58 -10.46 -13.97
C ILE A 214 -23.96 -11.40 -15.13
N GLY A 215 -25.12 -12.05 -15.00
CA GLY A 215 -25.61 -12.95 -16.00
C GLY A 215 -24.90 -14.30 -16.12
N ARG A 216 -24.07 -14.68 -15.13
CA ARG A 216 -23.35 -15.95 -15.11
C ARG A 216 -24.29 -17.16 -15.10
N TRP A 217 -25.34 -17.12 -14.29
CA TRP A 217 -26.25 -18.24 -14.09
C TRP A 217 -27.48 -18.16 -15.02
N ARG A 218 -27.83 -19.28 -15.63
CA ARG A 218 -29.05 -19.44 -16.42
C ARG A 218 -30.25 -19.71 -15.50
N LYS A 219 -31.47 -19.59 -16.05
CA LYS A 219 -32.69 -19.87 -15.29
C LYS A 219 -32.81 -21.34 -14.86
N ASP A 220 -32.19 -22.24 -15.63
CA ASP A 220 -32.13 -23.70 -15.40
C ASP A 220 -31.00 -24.13 -14.46
N GLY A 221 -30.28 -23.18 -13.83
CA GLY A 221 -29.14 -23.43 -12.94
C GLY A 221 -27.79 -23.65 -13.66
N GLY A 222 -27.79 -23.70 -14.99
CA GLY A 222 -26.57 -23.83 -15.78
C GLY A 222 -25.77 -22.55 -15.87
N GLU A 223 -24.44 -22.66 -16.12
CA GLU A 223 -23.52 -21.55 -16.32
C GLU A 223 -23.51 -21.09 -17.78
N ARG A 224 -23.51 -19.79 -18.04
CA ARG A 224 -23.35 -19.24 -19.40
C ARG A 224 -21.91 -19.29 -19.85
N ARG A 225 -21.67 -19.53 -21.13
CA ARG A 225 -20.34 -19.49 -21.74
C ARG A 225 -19.77 -18.07 -21.84
N VAL A 226 -20.63 -17.06 -21.94
CA VAL A 226 -20.22 -15.64 -21.97
C VAL A 226 -21.02 -14.90 -20.91
N TYR A 227 -20.34 -14.23 -20.01
CA TYR A 227 -20.94 -13.42 -18.96
C TYR A 227 -19.99 -12.30 -18.52
N VAL A 228 -20.55 -11.27 -17.90
CA VAL A 228 -19.75 -10.19 -17.35
C VAL A 228 -19.25 -10.61 -15.97
N LYS A 229 -17.94 -10.90 -15.88
CA LYS A 229 -17.28 -11.37 -14.66
C LYS A 229 -17.20 -10.25 -13.61
N ARG A 230 -16.87 -9.03 -14.06
CA ARG A 230 -16.71 -7.86 -13.18
C ARG A 230 -16.97 -6.57 -13.94
N VAL A 231 -17.68 -5.63 -13.30
CA VAL A 231 -17.84 -4.25 -13.77
C VAL A 231 -17.53 -3.32 -12.62
N VAL A 232 -16.78 -2.25 -12.90
CA VAL A 232 -16.61 -1.14 -11.97
C VAL A 232 -16.98 0.16 -12.66
N ALA A 233 -17.70 1.01 -11.94
CA ALA A 233 -18.00 2.39 -12.33
C ALA A 233 -17.59 3.35 -11.21
N GLY A 234 -17.05 4.51 -11.56
CA GLY A 234 -16.47 5.48 -10.63
C GLY A 234 -14.96 5.37 -10.58
N GLN A 235 -14.37 5.37 -9.39
CA GLN A 235 -12.93 5.25 -9.20
C GLN A 235 -12.50 3.80 -9.08
N TYR A 236 -11.43 3.42 -9.80
CA TYR A 236 -10.95 2.04 -9.86
C TYR A 236 -9.46 1.94 -10.12
N HIS A 237 -8.90 0.75 -9.89
CA HIS A 237 -7.55 0.36 -10.21
C HIS A 237 -7.51 -0.77 -11.22
N LEU A 238 -6.44 -0.80 -12.00
CA LEU A 238 -6.14 -1.85 -12.98
C LEU A 238 -4.75 -2.43 -12.71
N GLN A 239 -4.66 -3.75 -12.66
CA GLN A 239 -3.41 -4.47 -12.40
C GLN A 239 -3.30 -5.66 -13.34
N PHE A 240 -2.31 -5.62 -14.25
CA PHE A 240 -2.05 -6.69 -15.20
C PHE A 240 -0.56 -7.03 -15.25
N GLY A 241 -0.25 -8.30 -15.56
CA GLY A 241 1.11 -8.80 -15.72
C GLY A 241 1.95 -8.67 -14.45
N GLN A 242 3.17 -8.16 -14.61
CA GLN A 242 4.14 -7.86 -13.54
C GLN A 242 4.26 -6.35 -13.27
N GLY A 243 3.38 -5.55 -13.91
CA GLY A 243 3.28 -4.11 -13.71
C GLY A 243 4.14 -3.26 -14.61
N LEU A 244 4.66 -3.79 -15.70
CA LEU A 244 5.37 -3.00 -16.71
C LEU A 244 4.40 -2.21 -17.60
N THR A 245 3.31 -2.83 -18.06
CA THR A 245 2.39 -2.20 -19.00
C THR A 245 1.30 -1.39 -18.31
N LEU A 246 0.66 -1.93 -17.29
CA LEU A 246 -0.41 -1.23 -16.55
C LEU A 246 -0.57 -1.78 -15.14
N TRP A 247 -0.29 -0.92 -14.17
CA TRP A 247 -0.50 -1.20 -12.76
C TRP A 247 -0.79 0.08 -12.00
N SER A 248 -2.01 0.27 -11.55
CA SER A 248 -2.38 1.39 -10.69
C SER A 248 -2.71 0.90 -9.28
N GLY A 249 -2.48 1.79 -8.33
CA GLY A 249 -2.66 1.49 -6.92
C GLY A 249 -1.58 0.55 -6.37
N PHE A 250 -1.85 -0.07 -5.22
CA PHE A 250 -0.91 -0.89 -4.49
C PHE A 250 -0.07 -1.80 -5.38
N GLY A 251 1.23 -1.62 -5.30
CA GLY A 251 2.22 -2.47 -5.95
C GLY A 251 3.39 -2.66 -4.99
N PRO A 252 3.41 -3.77 -4.22
CA PRO A 252 4.52 -3.97 -3.30
C PRO A 252 5.82 -3.94 -4.08
N ARG A 253 6.70 -3.06 -3.68
CA ARG A 253 8.09 -3.07 -4.11
C ARG A 253 8.75 -4.33 -3.57
N MET A 254 10.03 -4.40 -3.56
CA MET A 254 10.74 -5.54 -3.05
C MET A 254 10.52 -5.69 -1.55
N SER A 255 9.95 -6.81 -1.11
CA SER A 255 9.64 -7.09 0.29
C SER A 255 10.04 -8.52 0.64
N ILE A 256 10.46 -8.74 1.87
CA ILE A 256 10.77 -10.08 2.39
C ILE A 256 9.52 -10.95 2.50
N THR A 257 8.37 -10.33 2.68
CA THR A 257 7.12 -11.00 3.01
C THR A 257 6.30 -11.36 1.78
N THR A 258 6.54 -10.71 0.63
CA THR A 258 5.76 -10.92 -0.59
C THR A 258 6.45 -11.86 -1.56
N SER A 259 5.66 -12.53 -2.38
CA SER A 259 6.16 -13.24 -3.56
C SER A 259 6.72 -12.22 -4.56
N ILE A 260 7.84 -12.55 -5.18
CA ILE A 260 8.41 -11.77 -6.29
C ILE A 260 7.45 -11.77 -7.49
N ASN A 261 6.75 -12.88 -7.73
CA ASN A 261 5.68 -12.93 -8.72
C ASN A 261 4.49 -12.11 -8.21
N ARG A 262 4.22 -11.00 -8.88
CA ARG A 262 3.07 -10.16 -8.55
C ARG A 262 1.77 -10.83 -8.93
N SER A 263 0.86 -10.88 -7.96
CA SER A 263 -0.50 -11.38 -8.15
C SER A 263 -1.40 -10.25 -8.68
N ALA A 264 -1.46 -10.12 -10.01
CA ALA A 264 -2.31 -9.14 -10.65
C ALA A 264 -3.80 -9.41 -10.33
N GLN A 265 -4.48 -8.43 -9.75
CA GLN A 265 -5.89 -8.55 -9.34
C GLN A 265 -6.87 -8.20 -10.48
N GLY A 266 -6.35 -7.74 -11.62
CA GLY A 266 -7.16 -7.25 -12.71
C GLY A 266 -7.86 -5.94 -12.36
N LEU A 267 -9.19 -5.90 -12.58
CA LEU A 267 -10.02 -4.73 -12.27
C LEU A 267 -10.49 -4.77 -10.81
N ARG A 268 -10.24 -3.72 -10.04
CA ARG A 268 -10.73 -3.56 -8.66
C ARG A 268 -11.26 -2.14 -8.38
N PRO A 269 -12.25 -1.96 -7.49
CA PRO A 269 -12.70 -0.63 -7.09
C PRO A 269 -11.60 0.07 -6.28
N ASN A 270 -11.51 1.40 -6.38
CA ASN A 270 -10.72 2.20 -5.45
C ASN A 270 -11.46 2.34 -4.13
N GLY A 271 -10.74 2.17 -3.04
CA GLY A 271 -11.26 2.30 -1.70
C GLY A 271 -10.45 3.24 -0.81
N ALA A 272 -9.27 3.64 -1.24
CA ALA A 272 -8.39 4.52 -0.47
C ALA A 272 -8.88 5.99 -0.46
N PHE A 273 -8.36 6.78 0.47
CA PHE A 273 -8.56 8.23 0.50
C PHE A 273 -7.51 8.98 -0.35
N THR A 274 -6.65 8.25 -1.06
CA THR A 274 -5.64 8.83 -1.95
C THR A 274 -6.28 9.61 -3.09
N GLU A 275 -5.84 10.83 -3.29
CA GLU A 275 -6.36 11.76 -4.29
C GLU A 275 -5.75 11.58 -5.68
N TYR A 276 -4.76 10.71 -5.79
CA TYR A 276 -4.05 10.39 -7.04
C TYR A 276 -3.90 8.88 -7.21
N GLY A 277 -3.33 8.43 -8.33
CA GLY A 277 -3.06 7.01 -8.60
C GLY A 277 -4.27 6.19 -9.09
N TYR A 278 -5.50 6.62 -8.91
CA TYR A 278 -6.69 5.94 -9.39
C TYR A 278 -7.08 6.32 -10.82
N MET A 279 -7.88 5.45 -11.47
CA MET A 279 -8.62 5.71 -12.70
C MET A 279 -10.07 6.10 -12.36
N GLN A 280 -10.70 6.95 -13.19
CA GLN A 280 -12.09 7.36 -12.98
C GLN A 280 -12.89 7.23 -14.26
N GLY A 281 -13.94 6.41 -14.22
CA GLY A 281 -14.77 6.11 -15.40
C GLY A 281 -15.47 4.78 -15.28
N ALA A 282 -15.26 3.90 -16.25
CA ALA A 282 -15.85 2.57 -16.25
C ALA A 282 -14.91 1.52 -16.83
N ALA A 283 -14.96 0.33 -16.27
CA ALA A 283 -14.24 -0.82 -16.77
C ALA A 283 -15.06 -2.10 -16.59
N ALA A 284 -14.89 -3.05 -17.51
CA ALA A 284 -15.59 -4.33 -17.47
C ALA A 284 -14.69 -5.48 -17.91
N THR A 285 -14.76 -6.59 -17.18
CA THR A 285 -14.15 -7.87 -17.53
C THR A 285 -15.24 -8.85 -17.96
N VAL A 286 -15.12 -9.39 -19.16
CA VAL A 286 -16.00 -10.40 -19.72
C VAL A 286 -15.29 -11.74 -19.74
N ALA A 287 -15.91 -12.76 -19.18
CA ALA A 287 -15.46 -14.15 -19.31
C ALA A 287 -16.06 -14.79 -20.56
N VAL A 288 -15.21 -15.47 -21.35
CA VAL A 288 -15.59 -16.17 -22.58
C VAL A 288 -15.14 -17.64 -22.49
N GLY A 289 -16.08 -18.51 -22.30
CA GLY A 289 -15.80 -19.92 -22.01
C GLY A 289 -15.15 -20.09 -20.63
N ARG A 290 -14.24 -21.06 -20.52
CA ARG A 290 -13.56 -21.40 -19.26
C ARG A 290 -12.16 -20.79 -19.14
N HIS A 291 -11.61 -20.29 -20.25
CA HIS A 291 -10.20 -19.99 -20.36
C HIS A 291 -9.88 -18.54 -20.71
N TRP A 292 -10.82 -17.80 -21.25
CA TRP A 292 -10.60 -16.45 -21.74
C TRP A 292 -11.28 -15.39 -20.89
N ASN A 293 -10.55 -14.35 -20.57
CA ASN A 293 -11.07 -13.12 -20.00
C ASN A 293 -10.63 -11.94 -20.88
N ALA A 294 -11.55 -11.03 -21.14
CA ALA A 294 -11.25 -9.78 -21.84
C ALA A 294 -11.71 -8.62 -20.95
N THR A 295 -10.82 -7.67 -20.68
CA THR A 295 -11.10 -6.47 -19.91
C THR A 295 -10.98 -5.26 -20.80
N LEU A 296 -11.99 -4.39 -20.81
CA LEU A 296 -11.98 -3.09 -21.47
C LEU A 296 -12.14 -2.01 -20.40
N PHE A 297 -11.44 -0.90 -20.59
CA PHE A 297 -11.46 0.20 -19.62
C PHE A 297 -11.32 1.56 -20.30
N ALA A 298 -11.96 2.56 -19.69
CA ALA A 298 -11.84 3.96 -20.07
C ALA A 298 -11.91 4.84 -18.81
N SER A 299 -11.02 5.81 -18.73
CA SER A 299 -10.88 6.71 -17.59
C SER A 299 -10.66 8.13 -18.07
N TYR A 300 -11.32 9.10 -17.44
CA TYR A 300 -11.02 10.50 -17.57
C TYR A 300 -10.90 11.12 -16.18
N VAL A 301 -9.73 11.66 -15.87
CA VAL A 301 -9.41 12.27 -14.57
C VAL A 301 -8.84 13.66 -14.81
N ARG A 302 -9.21 14.61 -13.97
CA ARG A 302 -8.50 15.89 -13.87
C ARG A 302 -7.44 15.76 -12.78
N ARG A 303 -6.17 15.82 -13.19
CA ARG A 303 -5.00 15.75 -12.31
C ARG A 303 -4.54 17.10 -11.89
N ASP A 304 -3.96 17.17 -10.72
CA ASP A 304 -3.24 18.34 -10.27
C ASP A 304 -1.89 18.43 -10.97
N ALA A 305 -1.51 19.62 -11.38
CA ALA A 305 -0.28 19.83 -12.13
C ALA A 305 0.35 21.18 -11.82
N THR A 306 1.69 21.18 -11.83
CA THR A 306 2.47 22.42 -11.65
C THR A 306 2.55 23.19 -12.96
N LEU A 307 2.15 24.46 -12.90
CA LEU A 307 2.24 25.38 -14.03
C LEU A 307 3.72 25.69 -14.35
N PRO A 308 4.07 25.88 -15.63
CA PRO A 308 5.39 26.34 -16.01
C PRO A 308 5.68 27.71 -15.42
N ARG A 309 6.96 28.01 -15.15
CA ARG A 309 7.35 29.37 -14.73
C ARG A 309 7.05 30.37 -15.85
N LYS A 310 6.66 31.59 -15.49
CA LYS A 310 6.28 32.62 -16.49
C LYS A 310 7.32 32.88 -17.58
N ALA A 311 8.60 32.68 -17.28
CA ALA A 311 9.71 32.80 -18.24
C ALA A 311 9.75 31.67 -19.28
N ASP A 312 9.22 30.49 -18.94
CA ASP A 312 9.30 29.25 -19.76
C ASP A 312 7.91 28.85 -20.30
N SER A 313 6.91 29.76 -20.25
CA SER A 313 5.54 29.43 -20.58
C SER A 313 5.32 29.26 -22.08
N ILE A 314 5.44 28.04 -22.55
CA ILE A 314 4.84 27.60 -23.81
C ILE A 314 3.34 27.40 -23.53
N ALA A 315 2.48 27.97 -24.35
CA ALA A 315 1.03 27.80 -24.22
C ALA A 315 0.68 26.30 -24.17
N ASP A 316 -0.28 25.93 -23.33
CA ASP A 316 -0.76 24.55 -23.15
C ASP A 316 0.28 23.53 -22.66
N THR A 317 1.19 23.92 -21.78
CA THR A 317 2.16 23.02 -21.16
C THR A 317 2.03 22.99 -19.63
N MET A 318 2.41 21.88 -19.02
CA MET A 318 2.55 21.67 -17.57
C MET A 318 3.95 21.19 -17.24
N GLN A 319 4.48 21.62 -16.09
CA GLN A 319 5.85 21.26 -15.72
C GLN A 319 5.94 19.85 -15.10
N SER A 320 5.00 19.48 -14.24
CA SER A 320 4.98 18.18 -13.55
C SER A 320 3.58 17.84 -13.05
N LEU A 321 3.31 16.56 -12.85
CA LEU A 321 2.18 16.12 -12.04
C LEU A 321 2.42 16.51 -10.57
N TYR A 322 1.36 16.83 -9.85
CA TYR A 322 1.39 17.19 -8.45
C TYR A 322 0.58 16.15 -7.66
N ASN A 323 1.28 15.25 -6.98
CA ASN A 323 0.69 14.07 -6.35
C ASN A 323 0.62 14.17 -4.81
N SER A 324 0.59 15.39 -4.23
CA SER A 324 0.46 15.55 -2.78
C SER A 324 -0.98 15.54 -2.29
N GLY A 325 -1.93 15.89 -3.15
CA GLY A 325 -3.35 16.09 -2.79
C GLY A 325 -3.64 17.36 -2.01
N TYR A 326 -2.66 18.12 -1.52
CA TYR A 326 -2.90 19.30 -0.68
C TYR A 326 -3.32 20.51 -1.45
N HIS A 327 -4.41 21.18 -0.97
CA HIS A 327 -4.96 22.43 -1.50
C HIS A 327 -5.16 23.49 -0.39
N ARG A 328 -4.10 23.78 0.36
CA ARG A 328 -4.09 24.62 1.56
C ARG A 328 -3.66 26.05 1.30
N THR A 329 -2.75 26.24 0.35
CA THR A 329 -2.16 27.52 -0.01
C THR A 329 -2.64 27.98 -1.39
N PRO A 330 -2.61 29.30 -1.71
CA PRO A 330 -2.95 29.78 -3.05
C PRO A 330 -2.15 29.10 -4.17
N THR A 331 -0.89 28.74 -3.91
CA THR A 331 -0.05 28.02 -4.87
C THR A 331 -0.49 26.58 -5.07
N GLU A 332 -0.86 25.86 -4.01
CA GLU A 332 -1.40 24.49 -4.07
C GLU A 332 -2.76 24.49 -4.77
N ILE A 333 -3.66 25.39 -4.38
CA ILE A 333 -5.00 25.57 -5.00
C ILE A 333 -4.87 25.86 -6.49
N GLY A 334 -3.88 26.70 -6.88
CA GLY A 334 -3.62 27.01 -8.29
C GLY A 334 -3.18 25.82 -9.14
N LYS A 335 -2.73 24.70 -8.54
CA LYS A 335 -2.36 23.47 -9.25
C LYS A 335 -3.55 22.51 -9.42
N ARG A 336 -4.63 22.73 -8.68
CA ARG A 336 -5.78 21.83 -8.65
C ARG A 336 -6.41 21.66 -10.02
N HIS A 337 -6.63 20.43 -10.44
CA HIS A 337 -7.35 20.03 -11.65
C HIS A 337 -6.85 20.70 -12.95
N GLN A 338 -5.56 21.00 -13.05
CA GLN A 338 -4.98 21.73 -14.18
C GLN A 338 -4.73 20.89 -15.43
N LEU A 339 -4.69 19.56 -15.31
CA LEU A 339 -4.36 18.63 -16.39
C LEU A 339 -5.45 17.58 -16.57
N GLY A 340 -6.07 17.52 -17.75
CA GLY A 340 -7.00 16.45 -18.14
C GLY A 340 -6.23 15.24 -18.65
N GLU A 341 -6.48 14.06 -18.09
CA GLU A 341 -5.92 12.78 -18.50
C GLU A 341 -7.02 11.84 -18.98
N LEU A 342 -6.97 11.45 -20.24
CA LEU A 342 -7.79 10.41 -20.86
C LEU A 342 -6.95 9.13 -21.00
N LEU A 343 -7.38 8.04 -20.38
CA LEU A 343 -6.77 6.73 -20.48
C LEU A 343 -7.81 5.72 -20.97
N TYR A 344 -7.43 4.91 -21.96
CA TYR A 344 -8.26 3.81 -22.44
C TYR A 344 -7.41 2.66 -22.96
N GLY A 345 -8.01 1.47 -22.97
CA GLY A 345 -7.29 0.30 -23.42
C GLY A 345 -8.01 -1.00 -23.15
N GLY A 346 -7.26 -2.08 -23.24
CA GLY A 346 -7.78 -3.42 -23.01
C GLY A 346 -6.71 -4.41 -22.58
N HIS A 347 -7.19 -5.49 -21.99
CA HIS A 347 -6.39 -6.65 -21.61
C HIS A 347 -7.14 -7.92 -22.00
N VAL A 348 -6.42 -8.87 -22.60
CA VAL A 348 -6.96 -10.20 -22.93
C VAL A 348 -6.08 -11.24 -22.27
N GLU A 349 -6.68 -12.14 -21.51
CA GLU A 349 -6.01 -13.21 -20.79
C GLU A 349 -6.54 -14.57 -21.22
N TYR A 350 -5.62 -15.47 -21.53
CA TYR A 350 -5.87 -16.91 -21.60
C TYR A 350 -5.33 -17.58 -20.35
N ARG A 351 -6.14 -18.40 -19.68
CA ARG A 351 -5.74 -19.14 -18.48
C ARG A 351 -6.25 -20.58 -18.54
N ASN A 352 -5.33 -21.51 -18.30
CA ASN A 352 -5.65 -22.90 -18.02
C ASN A 352 -4.99 -23.35 -16.69
N SER A 353 -4.98 -24.65 -16.39
CA SER A 353 -4.38 -25.17 -15.16
C SER A 353 -2.90 -24.85 -14.98
N ASN A 354 -2.13 -24.72 -16.05
CA ASN A 354 -0.68 -24.61 -15.99
C ASN A 354 -0.12 -23.33 -16.60
N LEU A 355 -0.87 -22.67 -17.48
CA LEU A 355 -0.41 -21.53 -18.25
C LEU A 355 -1.41 -20.38 -18.15
N ARG A 356 -0.90 -19.18 -17.86
CA ARG A 356 -1.55 -17.91 -18.03
C ARG A 356 -0.74 -17.08 -19.02
N VAL A 357 -1.38 -16.52 -20.03
CA VAL A 357 -0.78 -15.54 -20.95
C VAL A 357 -1.73 -14.37 -21.07
N GLY A 358 -1.21 -13.16 -20.88
CA GLY A 358 -1.93 -11.92 -20.98
C GLY A 358 -1.33 -11.00 -22.04
N MET A 359 -2.17 -10.19 -22.66
CA MET A 359 -1.75 -9.11 -23.55
C MET A 359 -2.49 -7.84 -23.15
N THR A 360 -1.76 -6.78 -22.88
CA THR A 360 -2.28 -5.47 -22.43
C THR A 360 -1.90 -4.40 -23.44
N GLY A 361 -2.83 -3.51 -23.76
CA GLY A 361 -2.58 -2.29 -24.52
C GLY A 361 -3.27 -1.10 -23.85
N VAL A 362 -2.56 0.01 -23.69
CA VAL A 362 -3.05 1.23 -23.07
C VAL A 362 -2.57 2.47 -23.79
N VAL A 363 -3.44 3.44 -23.94
CA VAL A 363 -3.15 4.76 -24.47
C VAL A 363 -3.55 5.80 -23.42
N THR A 364 -2.61 6.66 -23.08
CA THR A 364 -2.80 7.82 -22.20
C THR A 364 -2.65 9.09 -23.01
N ARG A 365 -3.64 9.98 -22.94
CA ARG A 365 -3.65 11.29 -23.60
C ARG A 365 -3.85 12.39 -22.59
N LEU A 366 -2.98 13.39 -22.65
CA LEU A 366 -3.04 14.58 -21.82
C LEU A 366 -3.61 15.75 -22.66
N ASP A 367 -4.49 16.54 -22.09
CA ASP A 367 -5.04 17.74 -22.75
C ASP A 367 -3.96 18.83 -22.95
N LYS A 368 -2.93 18.84 -22.07
CA LYS A 368 -1.77 19.72 -22.14
C LYS A 368 -0.49 18.89 -22.17
N ALA A 369 0.56 19.42 -22.79
CA ALA A 369 1.84 18.70 -22.84
C ALA A 369 2.56 18.75 -21.49
N LEU A 370 3.07 17.61 -21.05
CA LEU A 370 3.98 17.55 -19.92
C LEU A 370 5.39 17.91 -20.39
N VAL A 371 5.97 18.95 -19.81
CA VAL A 371 7.32 19.45 -20.14
C VAL A 371 8.07 19.72 -18.85
N PRO A 372 8.70 18.68 -18.27
CA PRO A 372 9.50 18.84 -17.06
C PRO A 372 10.64 19.84 -17.25
N ALA A 373 10.96 20.59 -16.21
CA ALA A 373 12.14 21.44 -16.19
C ALA A 373 13.39 20.61 -16.50
N THR A 374 14.31 21.17 -17.28
CA THR A 374 15.52 20.47 -17.71
C THR A 374 16.56 20.50 -16.59
N TYR A 375 16.98 19.33 -16.17
CA TYR A 375 18.09 19.11 -15.24
C TYR A 375 19.04 18.08 -15.87
N VAL A 376 20.28 18.04 -15.41
CA VAL A 376 21.32 17.13 -15.92
C VAL A 376 20.86 15.65 -15.88
N TYR A 377 20.08 15.28 -14.88
CA TYR A 377 19.65 13.89 -14.62
C TYR A 377 18.32 13.48 -15.27
N ASN A 378 17.59 14.40 -15.92
CA ASN A 378 16.25 14.10 -16.43
C ASN A 378 16.11 14.26 -17.96
N ASP A 379 17.20 14.12 -18.71
CA ASP A 379 17.21 14.20 -20.18
C ASP A 379 16.22 13.19 -20.80
N ASN A 380 16.12 12.02 -20.19
CA ASN A 380 15.21 10.95 -20.58
C ASN A 380 13.82 11.06 -19.94
N ALA A 381 13.42 12.19 -19.34
CA ALA A 381 12.08 12.34 -18.83
C ALA A 381 11.03 12.38 -19.96
N PHE A 382 9.84 11.85 -19.68
CA PHE A 382 8.73 11.95 -20.63
C PHE A 382 8.40 13.42 -20.94
N ARG A 383 8.33 13.77 -22.22
CA ARG A 383 7.93 15.08 -22.73
C ARG A 383 6.93 14.88 -23.86
N GLY A 384 5.67 15.23 -23.63
CA GLY A 384 4.63 15.04 -24.65
C GLY A 384 3.21 15.04 -24.11
N ARG A 385 2.26 14.69 -24.99
CA ARG A 385 0.83 14.59 -24.69
C ARG A 385 0.31 13.17 -24.77
N GLU A 386 1.01 12.28 -25.45
CA GLU A 386 0.56 10.89 -25.68
C GLU A 386 1.62 9.89 -25.25
N ASN A 387 1.17 8.89 -24.51
CA ASN A 387 1.96 7.75 -24.10
C ASN A 387 1.20 6.47 -24.44
N CYS A 388 1.78 5.63 -25.32
CA CYS A 388 1.20 4.35 -25.69
C CYS A 388 2.07 3.24 -25.13
N ASN A 389 1.48 2.28 -24.46
CA ASN A 389 2.18 1.12 -23.90
C ASN A 389 1.48 -0.17 -24.30
N ALA A 390 2.27 -1.17 -24.69
CA ALA A 390 1.77 -2.51 -24.99
C ALA A 390 2.72 -3.55 -24.41
N GLY A 391 2.17 -4.64 -23.90
CA GLY A 391 2.97 -5.71 -23.31
C GLY A 391 2.30 -7.06 -23.35
N ILE A 392 3.12 -8.08 -23.18
CA ILE A 392 2.72 -9.48 -23.06
C ILE A 392 3.30 -10.02 -21.77
N ASP A 393 2.45 -10.65 -20.97
CA ASP A 393 2.83 -11.31 -19.73
C ASP A 393 2.50 -12.80 -19.77
N PHE A 394 3.23 -13.57 -18.97
CA PHE A 394 2.98 -14.99 -18.82
C PHE A 394 3.26 -15.47 -17.40
N ALA A 395 2.61 -16.57 -17.01
CA ALA A 395 2.93 -17.38 -15.86
C ALA A 395 2.74 -18.85 -16.24
N TYR A 396 3.81 -19.65 -16.15
CA TYR A 396 3.82 -21.08 -16.47
C TYR A 396 4.22 -21.91 -15.27
N ARG A 397 3.36 -22.84 -14.90
CA ARG A 397 3.55 -23.74 -13.76
C ARG A 397 3.86 -25.15 -14.23
N HIS A 398 4.88 -25.72 -13.63
CA HIS A 398 5.21 -27.12 -13.82
C HIS A 398 5.72 -27.72 -12.51
N SER A 399 5.00 -28.70 -11.98
CA SER A 399 5.35 -29.40 -10.73
C SER A 399 5.56 -28.42 -9.56
N ARG A 400 6.79 -28.18 -9.14
CA ARG A 400 7.18 -27.31 -8.01
C ARG A 400 7.71 -25.95 -8.46
N MET A 401 7.63 -25.65 -9.76
CA MET A 401 8.16 -24.44 -10.37
C MET A 401 7.05 -23.57 -10.93
N LEU A 402 7.23 -22.26 -10.79
CA LEU A 402 6.47 -21.24 -11.47
C LEU A 402 7.46 -20.34 -12.22
N TRP A 403 7.31 -20.20 -13.51
CA TRP A 403 8.00 -19.21 -14.32
C TRP A 403 7.04 -18.10 -14.67
N PHE A 404 7.50 -16.85 -14.58
CA PHE A 404 6.68 -15.69 -14.88
C PHE A 404 7.50 -14.59 -15.54
N GLY A 405 6.82 -13.70 -16.22
CA GLY A 405 7.49 -12.54 -16.82
C GLY A 405 6.54 -11.62 -17.56
N GLU A 406 7.06 -10.47 -17.91
CA GLU A 406 6.40 -9.48 -18.76
C GLU A 406 7.43 -8.80 -19.64
N VAL A 407 7.09 -8.58 -20.91
CA VAL A 407 7.84 -7.74 -21.85
C VAL A 407 6.89 -6.64 -22.32
N ALA A 408 7.34 -5.40 -22.27
CA ALA A 408 6.56 -4.25 -22.63
C ALA A 408 7.33 -3.27 -23.51
N LEU A 409 6.61 -2.56 -24.35
CA LEU A 409 7.12 -1.48 -25.19
C LEU A 409 6.35 -0.20 -24.87
N SER A 410 7.06 0.90 -24.74
CA SER A 410 6.49 2.25 -24.72
C SER A 410 6.73 2.94 -26.06
N ALA A 411 5.74 3.65 -26.55
CA ALA A 411 5.81 4.42 -27.78
C ALA A 411 5.30 5.84 -27.53
N ASN A 412 6.14 6.83 -27.78
CA ASN A 412 5.88 8.24 -27.48
C ASN A 412 6.27 9.12 -28.67
N HIS A 413 5.50 10.18 -28.90
CA HIS A 413 5.92 11.28 -29.75
C HIS A 413 6.53 12.38 -28.88
N ALA A 414 7.80 12.71 -29.12
CA ALA A 414 8.40 13.91 -28.54
C ALA A 414 7.74 15.17 -29.15
N LEU A 415 7.63 16.25 -28.36
CA LEU A 415 6.96 17.49 -28.80
C LEU A 415 7.52 18.07 -30.09
N ASP A 416 8.83 17.94 -30.29
CA ASP A 416 9.56 18.54 -31.42
C ASP A 416 9.98 17.50 -32.50
N SER A 417 9.42 16.27 -32.43
CA SER A 417 9.81 15.19 -33.32
C SER A 417 8.62 14.52 -33.96
N THR A 418 8.68 14.36 -35.27
CA THR A 418 7.73 13.50 -36.02
C THR A 418 8.02 12.01 -35.86
N LYS A 419 9.18 11.65 -35.27
CA LYS A 419 9.59 10.26 -35.07
C LYS A 419 9.03 9.75 -33.74
N MET A 420 8.41 8.60 -33.78
CA MET A 420 7.97 7.86 -32.62
C MET A 420 9.18 7.19 -31.97
N GLN A 421 9.40 7.48 -30.68
CA GLN A 421 10.40 6.80 -29.87
C GLN A 421 9.78 5.54 -29.25
N VAL A 422 10.37 4.39 -29.55
CA VAL A 422 9.95 3.10 -29.00
C VAL A 422 11.04 2.57 -28.08
N SER A 423 10.66 2.19 -26.86
CA SER A 423 11.61 1.73 -25.84
C SER A 423 11.10 0.49 -25.11
N PRO A 424 11.98 -0.49 -24.84
CA PRO A 424 11.60 -1.74 -24.20
C PRO A 424 11.75 -1.72 -22.68
N ALA A 425 10.96 -2.57 -22.02
CA ALA A 425 11.15 -3.01 -20.64
C ALA A 425 10.85 -4.51 -20.55
N ALA A 426 11.58 -5.23 -19.72
CA ALA A 426 11.39 -6.65 -19.53
C ALA A 426 11.66 -7.07 -18.07
N LEU A 427 10.88 -8.03 -17.58
CA LEU A 427 11.07 -8.71 -16.32
C LEU A 427 10.80 -10.20 -16.52
N VAL A 428 11.67 -11.05 -16.01
CA VAL A 428 11.48 -12.51 -16.01
C VAL A 428 11.93 -13.06 -14.67
N GLY A 429 11.20 -14.04 -14.15
CA GLY A 429 11.53 -14.67 -12.88
C GLY A 429 11.02 -16.09 -12.76
N GLY A 430 11.41 -16.71 -11.65
CA GLY A 430 10.98 -18.04 -11.30
C GLY A 430 10.87 -18.23 -9.80
N GLU A 431 9.95 -19.10 -9.40
CA GLU A 431 9.73 -19.52 -8.01
C GLU A 431 9.84 -21.05 -7.95
N PHE A 432 10.55 -21.55 -6.96
CA PHE A 432 10.73 -22.98 -6.72
C PHE A 432 10.40 -23.32 -5.25
N ILE A 433 9.50 -24.28 -5.05
CA ILE A 433 9.13 -24.81 -3.75
C ILE A 433 9.83 -26.16 -3.56
N PHE A 434 10.83 -26.20 -2.67
CA PHE A 434 11.59 -27.43 -2.37
C PHE A 434 10.73 -28.45 -1.59
N ASN A 435 10.04 -27.97 -0.55
CA ASN A 435 9.16 -28.74 0.32
C ASN A 435 8.15 -27.81 1.01
N ASN A 436 7.45 -28.31 2.04
CA ASN A 436 6.44 -27.54 2.77
C ASN A 436 6.98 -26.27 3.43
N SER A 437 8.29 -26.24 3.70
CA SER A 437 8.90 -25.19 4.54
C SER A 437 9.91 -24.32 3.81
N HIS A 438 10.28 -24.61 2.54
CA HIS A 438 11.35 -23.89 1.85
C HIS A 438 10.93 -23.48 0.45
N ARG A 439 11.06 -22.18 0.17
CA ARG A 439 10.80 -21.53 -1.12
C ARG A 439 11.98 -20.67 -1.52
N LEU A 440 12.39 -20.77 -2.77
CA LEU A 440 13.37 -19.89 -3.40
C LEU A 440 12.74 -19.24 -4.62
N SER A 441 12.92 -17.97 -4.80
CA SER A 441 12.53 -17.26 -6.01
C SER A 441 13.59 -16.28 -6.46
N GLY A 442 13.60 -15.97 -7.75
CA GLY A 442 14.53 -15.02 -8.33
C GLY A 442 13.95 -14.36 -9.56
N TYR A 443 14.51 -13.21 -9.94
CA TYR A 443 14.11 -12.47 -11.12
C TYR A 443 15.29 -11.69 -11.70
N ALA A 444 15.16 -11.37 -12.99
CA ALA A 444 16.00 -10.40 -13.67
C ALA A 444 15.10 -9.34 -14.33
N ARG A 445 15.57 -8.09 -14.35
CA ARG A 445 14.87 -6.96 -14.94
C ARG A 445 15.78 -6.07 -15.76
N TYR A 446 15.20 -5.50 -16.82
CA TYR A 446 15.81 -4.45 -17.63
C TYR A 446 14.75 -3.44 -18.05
N TYR A 447 14.95 -2.18 -17.70
CA TYR A 447 14.10 -1.06 -18.07
C TYR A 447 14.96 0.00 -18.76
N ALA A 448 14.69 0.22 -20.03
CA ALA A 448 15.47 1.19 -20.80
C ALA A 448 15.38 2.60 -20.20
N PRO A 449 16.43 3.43 -20.27
CA PRO A 449 16.38 4.81 -19.81
C PRO A 449 15.26 5.65 -20.43
N THR A 450 14.85 5.31 -21.64
CA THR A 450 13.80 5.98 -22.40
C THR A 450 12.45 5.26 -22.38
N TYR A 451 12.29 4.22 -21.53
CA TYR A 451 11.00 3.57 -21.33
C TYR A 451 10.11 4.48 -20.50
N HIS A 452 8.99 4.93 -21.08
CA HIS A 452 8.05 5.82 -20.41
C HIS A 452 6.70 5.13 -20.22
N ASN A 453 6.22 5.11 -19.00
CA ASN A 453 4.88 4.66 -18.67
C ASN A 453 4.37 5.40 -17.44
N LEU A 454 3.30 6.18 -17.61
CA LEU A 454 2.72 7.00 -16.56
C LEU A 454 1.94 6.18 -15.51
N HIS A 455 1.60 4.92 -15.86
CA HIS A 455 0.76 4.03 -15.06
C HIS A 455 1.39 2.65 -14.86
N ALA A 456 2.71 2.57 -14.82
CA ALA A 456 3.44 1.36 -14.50
C ALA A 456 3.95 1.39 -13.06
N ASN A 457 3.93 0.23 -12.42
CA ASN A 457 4.55 0.01 -11.13
C ASN A 457 5.08 -1.42 -11.11
N ALA A 458 6.31 -1.63 -11.57
CA ALA A 458 6.98 -2.93 -11.56
C ALA A 458 8.02 -2.99 -10.43
N VAL A 459 8.54 -4.20 -10.16
CA VAL A 459 9.60 -4.41 -9.17
C VAL A 459 10.85 -3.64 -9.57
N GLY A 460 11.36 -2.75 -8.72
CA GLY A 460 12.53 -1.93 -8.99
C GLY A 460 12.94 -1.03 -7.84
N GLN A 461 14.09 -0.41 -7.95
CA GLN A 461 14.62 0.58 -7.00
C GLN A 461 14.10 2.01 -7.28
N ASN A 462 13.66 2.27 -8.53
CA ASN A 462 13.02 3.52 -8.91
C ASN A 462 11.51 3.47 -8.65
N SER A 463 10.87 4.63 -8.49
CA SER A 463 9.40 4.74 -8.36
C SER A 463 8.66 4.32 -9.64
N THR A 464 9.30 4.44 -10.79
CA THR A 464 8.79 4.01 -12.08
C THR A 464 9.77 3.03 -12.73
N PRO A 465 9.32 2.05 -13.54
CA PRO A 465 10.20 1.08 -14.21
C PRO A 465 10.94 1.73 -15.40
N GLN A 466 11.93 2.54 -15.08
CA GLN A 466 12.76 3.28 -16.05
C GLN A 466 14.21 3.31 -15.58
N ASN A 467 15.15 3.26 -16.53
CA ASN A 467 16.58 3.45 -16.28
C ASN A 467 17.14 2.50 -15.22
N GLU A 468 16.85 1.19 -15.34
CA GLU A 468 17.27 0.23 -14.34
C GLU A 468 17.48 -1.17 -14.93
N ALA A 469 18.57 -1.82 -14.53
CA ALA A 469 18.80 -3.24 -14.73
C ALA A 469 19.13 -3.88 -13.41
N GLY A 470 18.68 -5.12 -13.16
CA GLY A 470 18.98 -5.78 -11.88
C GLY A 470 18.56 -7.23 -11.83
N VAL A 471 19.08 -7.89 -10.79
CA VAL A 471 18.80 -9.29 -10.47
C VAL A 471 18.49 -9.37 -8.99
N GLY A 472 17.43 -10.10 -8.64
CA GLY A 472 17.05 -10.30 -7.24
C GLY A 472 16.79 -11.76 -6.91
N LEU A 473 17.05 -12.11 -5.65
CA LEU A 473 16.78 -13.43 -5.06
C LEU A 473 16.00 -13.28 -3.78
N ASN A 474 15.07 -14.18 -3.53
CA ASN A 474 14.30 -14.25 -2.29
C ASN A 474 14.24 -15.70 -1.81
N TYR A 475 14.51 -15.89 -0.54
CA TYR A 475 14.39 -17.19 0.15
C TYR A 475 13.46 -17.04 1.33
N GLN A 476 12.59 -18.02 1.52
CA GLN A 476 11.74 -18.16 2.71
C GLN A 476 11.75 -19.60 3.17
N GLY A 477 11.88 -19.81 4.47
CA GLY A 477 11.89 -21.17 4.99
C GLY A 477 12.09 -21.27 6.49
N ARG A 478 11.82 -22.48 7.00
CA ARG A 478 12.02 -22.82 8.41
C ARG A 478 13.37 -23.52 8.58
N LEU A 479 14.27 -22.85 9.27
CA LEU A 479 15.59 -23.34 9.60
C LEU A 479 15.56 -24.31 10.81
N MET A 480 16.74 -24.85 11.16
CA MET A 480 16.92 -25.63 12.39
C MET A 480 16.45 -24.84 13.62
N TRP A 481 16.11 -25.55 14.68
CA TRP A 481 15.57 -25.00 15.94
C TRP A 481 14.24 -24.26 15.83
N GLY A 482 13.52 -24.38 14.68
CA GLY A 482 12.23 -23.74 14.48
C GLY A 482 12.31 -22.22 14.28
N ILE A 483 13.41 -21.75 13.70
CA ILE A 483 13.58 -20.37 13.26
C ILE A 483 12.97 -20.21 11.88
N ASP A 484 12.00 -19.36 11.71
CA ASP A 484 11.49 -18.95 10.42
C ASP A 484 12.40 -17.85 9.87
N ALA A 485 12.92 -18.04 8.66
CA ALA A 485 13.84 -17.14 8.00
C ALA A 485 13.27 -16.67 6.68
N SER A 486 13.35 -15.35 6.44
CA SER A 486 13.10 -14.73 5.14
C SER A 486 14.30 -13.88 4.78
N ALA A 487 14.85 -14.07 3.59
CA ALA A 487 16.01 -13.33 3.10
C ALA A 487 15.75 -12.85 1.68
N TRP A 488 16.19 -11.63 1.40
CA TRP A 488 16.10 -11.05 0.08
C TRP A 488 17.38 -10.30 -0.26
N ALA A 489 17.82 -10.42 -1.53
CA ALA A 489 18.99 -9.76 -2.07
C ALA A 489 18.64 -9.16 -3.43
N ASP A 490 19.07 -7.95 -3.71
CA ASP A 490 18.91 -7.25 -4.99
C ASP A 490 20.23 -6.57 -5.39
N TRP A 491 20.66 -6.82 -6.61
CA TRP A 491 21.79 -6.15 -7.25
C TRP A 491 21.24 -5.36 -8.42
N PHE A 492 21.56 -4.08 -8.48
CA PHE A 492 20.99 -3.18 -9.47
C PHE A 492 22.04 -2.22 -10.07
N TYR A 493 21.76 -1.79 -11.29
CA TYR A 493 22.55 -0.84 -12.04
C TYR A 493 21.63 0.18 -12.72
N PHE A 494 22.01 1.46 -12.66
CA PHE A 494 21.37 2.55 -13.37
C PHE A 494 22.24 2.97 -14.54
N PRO A 495 21.87 2.63 -15.79
CA PRO A 495 22.67 2.92 -16.98
C PRO A 495 22.83 4.41 -17.28
N HIS A 496 21.91 5.24 -16.79
CA HIS A 496 21.89 6.69 -17.00
C HIS A 496 21.77 7.43 -15.68
N MET A 497 22.06 8.73 -15.70
CA MET A 497 21.90 9.64 -14.56
C MET A 497 20.49 9.59 -13.99
N LYS A 498 20.38 9.85 -12.70
CA LYS A 498 19.12 9.96 -11.97
C LYS A 498 19.21 11.03 -10.88
N TYR A 499 18.08 11.35 -10.28
CA TYR A 499 18.07 12.26 -9.12
C TYR A 499 19.03 11.80 -8.04
N LEU A 500 19.87 12.71 -7.55
CA LEU A 500 20.95 12.48 -6.58
C LEU A 500 22.11 11.56 -7.06
N ALA A 501 22.18 11.16 -8.35
CA ALA A 501 23.30 10.42 -8.90
C ALA A 501 23.49 10.84 -10.37
N TYR A 502 24.41 11.79 -10.60
CA TYR A 502 24.61 12.42 -11.92
C TYR A 502 25.67 11.71 -12.76
N ALA A 503 25.78 10.40 -12.57
CA ALA A 503 26.50 9.46 -13.42
C ALA A 503 25.86 8.08 -13.33
N PRO A 504 26.13 7.16 -14.27
CA PRO A 504 25.74 5.76 -14.14
C PRO A 504 26.26 5.16 -12.82
N THR A 505 25.43 4.41 -12.12
CA THR A 505 25.78 3.89 -10.80
C THR A 505 25.14 2.53 -10.54
N TYR A 506 25.75 1.77 -9.65
CA TYR A 506 25.24 0.48 -9.17
C TYR A 506 24.95 0.54 -7.67
N GLY A 507 24.26 -0.47 -7.20
CA GLY A 507 24.01 -0.67 -5.78
C GLY A 507 23.54 -2.08 -5.48
N GLN A 508 23.42 -2.35 -4.20
CA GLN A 508 22.94 -3.63 -3.71
C GLN A 508 22.11 -3.44 -2.43
N GLU A 509 21.17 -4.34 -2.23
CA GLU A 509 20.33 -4.32 -1.03
C GLU A 509 20.12 -5.74 -0.53
N TYR A 510 20.31 -5.93 0.77
CA TYR A 510 20.08 -7.20 1.46
C TYR A 510 19.12 -6.98 2.62
N ASN A 511 18.18 -7.90 2.78
CA ASN A 511 17.25 -7.87 3.89
C ASN A 511 17.12 -9.28 4.45
N LEU A 512 17.26 -9.43 5.76
CA LEU A 512 17.14 -10.70 6.49
C LEU A 512 16.18 -10.51 7.65
N MET A 513 15.21 -11.39 7.77
CA MET A 513 14.30 -11.48 8.89
C MET A 513 14.37 -12.88 9.48
N LEU A 514 14.59 -12.95 10.77
CA LEU A 514 14.57 -14.17 11.57
C LEU A 514 13.47 -14.04 12.63
N SER A 515 12.58 -15.02 12.68
CA SER A 515 11.47 -15.06 13.62
C SER A 515 11.44 -16.38 14.35
N ARG A 516 11.21 -16.36 15.65
CA ARG A 516 11.09 -17.56 16.47
C ARG A 516 10.07 -17.41 17.59
N ALA A 517 9.06 -18.27 17.58
CA ALA A 517 8.18 -18.44 18.73
C ALA A 517 8.85 -19.39 19.75
N SER A 518 8.78 -19.03 21.02
CA SER A 518 9.33 -19.84 22.11
C SER A 518 8.53 -21.13 22.27
N ARG A 519 9.25 -22.26 22.43
CA ARG A 519 8.63 -23.56 22.79
C ARG A 519 8.38 -23.70 24.29
N TYR A 520 9.08 -22.90 25.12
CA TYR A 520 9.07 -23.02 26.57
C TYR A 520 8.12 -22.01 27.21
N VAL A 521 8.01 -20.83 26.63
CA VAL A 521 7.13 -19.76 27.14
C VAL A 521 6.06 -19.50 26.09
N LYS A 522 4.83 -19.92 26.38
CA LYS A 522 3.68 -19.72 25.50
C LYS A 522 3.44 -18.23 25.30
N GLY A 523 3.29 -17.82 24.05
CA GLY A 523 3.03 -16.42 23.69
C GLY A 523 4.28 -15.54 23.54
N LEU A 524 5.50 -16.06 23.80
CA LEU A 524 6.75 -15.34 23.60
C LEU A 524 7.27 -15.58 22.18
N ALA A 525 7.56 -14.51 21.44
CA ALA A 525 8.22 -14.53 20.13
C ALA A 525 9.33 -13.49 20.07
N VAL A 526 10.37 -13.79 19.31
CA VAL A 526 11.50 -12.90 19.05
C VAL A 526 11.65 -12.77 17.55
N ASN A 527 11.77 -11.52 17.06
CA ASN A 527 12.00 -11.21 15.66
C ASN A 527 13.25 -10.32 15.56
N VAL A 528 14.10 -10.61 14.60
CA VAL A 528 15.28 -9.80 14.29
C VAL A 528 15.27 -9.52 12.80
N ARG A 529 15.37 -8.25 12.42
CA ARG A 529 15.48 -7.82 11.04
C ARG A 529 16.79 -7.07 10.84
N TYR A 530 17.53 -7.43 9.81
CA TYR A 530 18.70 -6.73 9.33
C TYR A 530 18.49 -6.28 7.89
N ARG A 531 18.75 -5.01 7.60
CA ARG A 531 18.73 -4.44 6.26
C ARG A 531 20.05 -3.75 5.98
N TYR A 532 20.61 -4.04 4.83
CA TYR A 532 21.77 -3.35 4.27
C TYR A 532 21.41 -2.77 2.92
N LYS A 533 21.78 -1.52 2.66
CA LYS A 533 21.60 -0.87 1.37
C LYS A 533 22.81 -0.04 1.00
N GLU A 534 23.34 -0.34 -0.18
CA GLU A 534 24.43 0.39 -0.82
C GLU A 534 23.93 1.04 -2.11
N ARG A 535 24.29 2.29 -2.35
CA ARG A 535 23.98 3.00 -3.58
C ARG A 535 24.89 4.19 -3.81
N GLY A 536 25.22 4.48 -5.09
CA GLY A 536 25.94 5.69 -5.45
C GLY A 536 25.07 6.94 -5.35
N ARG A 537 25.65 8.00 -4.78
CA ARG A 537 25.09 9.36 -4.68
C ARG A 537 26.12 10.40 -5.05
N ASN A 538 25.66 11.58 -5.45
CA ASN A 538 26.56 12.73 -5.62
C ASN A 538 27.17 13.09 -4.26
N ILE A 539 28.47 13.42 -4.27
CA ILE A 539 29.11 14.06 -3.11
C ILE A 539 28.44 15.40 -2.83
N THR A 540 28.23 15.72 -1.56
CA THR A 540 27.61 16.99 -1.15
C THR A 540 28.66 17.91 -0.51
N PRO A 541 28.84 19.17 -1.00
CA PRO A 541 28.17 19.77 -2.17
C PRO A 541 28.58 19.09 -3.48
N SER A 542 27.68 19.10 -4.49
CA SER A 542 27.95 18.47 -5.77
C SER A 542 29.22 19.04 -6.40
N THR A 543 30.23 18.20 -6.56
CA THR A 543 31.54 18.57 -7.09
C THR A 543 31.70 18.00 -8.49
N MET A 544 32.21 18.84 -9.42
CA MET A 544 32.57 18.42 -10.78
C MET A 544 34.08 18.41 -10.92
N VAL A 545 34.61 17.34 -11.48
CA VAL A 545 36.04 17.20 -11.85
C VAL A 545 36.09 16.77 -13.31
N ASP A 546 36.81 17.51 -14.14
CA ASP A 546 36.93 17.27 -15.59
C ASP A 546 35.58 17.12 -16.31
N GLY A 547 34.57 17.90 -15.90
CA GLY A 547 33.24 17.87 -16.49
C GLY A 547 32.33 16.71 -16.03
N HIS A 548 32.78 15.91 -15.07
CA HIS A 548 32.02 14.80 -14.48
C HIS A 548 31.66 15.07 -13.03
N TYR A 549 30.44 14.75 -12.64
CA TYR A 549 30.03 14.76 -11.25
C TYR A 549 30.69 13.62 -10.49
N LEU A 550 31.25 13.93 -9.33
CA LEU A 550 31.81 12.91 -8.44
C LEU A 550 30.69 12.24 -7.65
N LEU A 551 30.72 10.91 -7.66
CA LEU A 551 29.85 10.05 -6.86
C LEU A 551 30.65 9.43 -5.72
N GLU A 552 29.98 9.23 -4.60
CA GLU A 552 30.42 8.35 -3.53
C GLU A 552 29.47 7.16 -3.42
N GLN A 553 29.95 6.04 -2.89
CA GLN A 553 29.07 4.98 -2.42
C GLN A 553 28.61 5.31 -1.00
N THR A 554 27.32 5.14 -0.76
CA THR A 554 26.72 5.33 0.56
C THR A 554 26.17 4.02 1.06
N TYR A 555 26.33 3.77 2.35
CA TYR A 555 26.03 2.51 3.01
C TYR A 555 25.07 2.75 4.17
N ARG A 556 23.98 2.01 4.21
CA ARG A 556 23.03 2.06 5.31
C ARG A 556 22.84 0.66 5.89
N HIS A 557 23.12 0.52 7.17
CA HIS A 557 22.83 -0.66 7.96
C HIS A 557 21.67 -0.37 8.90
N GLN A 558 20.73 -1.28 9.03
CA GLN A 558 19.60 -1.15 9.95
C GLN A 558 19.35 -2.49 10.63
N VAL A 559 19.28 -2.48 11.96
CA VAL A 559 18.91 -3.64 12.77
C VAL A 559 17.70 -3.29 13.60
N LEU A 560 16.68 -4.13 13.56
CA LEU A 560 15.50 -4.04 14.43
C LEU A 560 15.34 -5.38 15.16
N ALA A 561 15.23 -5.34 16.47
CA ALA A 561 15.03 -6.52 17.31
C ALA A 561 13.77 -6.32 18.15
N ASP A 562 12.82 -7.24 18.06
CA ASP A 562 11.55 -7.20 18.75
C ASP A 562 11.40 -8.43 19.64
N VAL A 563 10.91 -8.20 20.86
CA VAL A 563 10.41 -9.22 21.76
C VAL A 563 8.93 -9.01 21.98
N GLU A 564 8.11 -9.95 21.53
CA GLU A 564 6.66 -9.92 21.73
C GLU A 564 6.26 -10.97 22.75
N TYR A 565 5.43 -10.57 23.72
CA TYR A 565 4.85 -11.45 24.71
C TYR A 565 3.34 -11.27 24.81
N LYS A 566 2.61 -12.34 24.48
CA LYS A 566 1.14 -12.40 24.58
C LYS A 566 0.74 -13.31 25.75
N THR A 567 -0.02 -12.77 26.68
CA THR A 567 -0.54 -13.53 27.83
C THR A 567 -1.93 -13.07 28.23
N GLY A 568 -2.91 -13.94 28.13
CA GLY A 568 -4.31 -13.63 28.47
C GLY A 568 -4.80 -12.40 27.71
N VAL A 569 -5.02 -11.31 28.45
CA VAL A 569 -5.55 -10.04 27.95
C VAL A 569 -4.45 -9.02 27.58
N TRP A 570 -3.19 -9.38 27.78
CA TRP A 570 -2.05 -8.50 27.56
C TRP A 570 -1.24 -8.89 26.34
N ARG A 571 -0.80 -7.89 25.57
CA ARG A 571 0.23 -8.01 24.54
C ARG A 571 1.27 -6.94 24.82
N LEU A 572 2.52 -7.36 24.94
CA LEU A 572 3.68 -6.49 25.18
C LEU A 572 4.63 -6.64 24.01
N VAL A 573 5.15 -5.53 23.47
CA VAL A 573 6.19 -5.53 22.42
C VAL A 573 7.28 -4.56 22.82
N SER A 574 8.49 -5.08 22.99
CA SER A 574 9.69 -4.28 23.21
C SER A 574 10.53 -4.28 21.95
N ARG A 575 10.93 -3.12 21.43
CA ARG A 575 11.82 -3.00 20.27
C ARG A 575 13.09 -2.22 20.60
N VAL A 576 14.19 -2.70 20.05
CA VAL A 576 15.44 -1.97 19.91
C VAL A 576 15.72 -1.80 18.42
N GLY A 577 15.95 -0.57 17.97
CA GLY A 577 16.32 -0.21 16.62
C GLY A 577 17.68 0.48 16.58
N TYR A 578 18.49 0.11 15.61
CA TYR A 578 19.77 0.71 15.30
C TYR A 578 19.87 0.98 13.81
N ALA A 579 20.28 2.18 13.42
CA ALA A 579 20.61 2.55 12.05
C ALA A 579 22.01 3.17 12.02
N HIS A 580 22.78 2.82 11.01
CA HIS A 580 24.10 3.40 10.74
C HIS A 580 24.18 3.74 9.26
N TYR A 581 24.41 5.00 8.94
CA TYR A 581 24.58 5.50 7.59
C TYR A 581 25.94 6.15 7.46
N HIS A 582 26.66 5.89 6.39
CA HIS A 582 27.91 6.55 6.04
C HIS A 582 28.14 6.51 4.53
N GLY A 583 28.96 7.41 4.03
CA GLY A 583 29.50 7.37 2.67
C GLY A 583 31.02 7.14 2.67
N ASP A 584 31.60 7.06 1.47
CA ASP A 584 33.06 7.02 1.33
C ASP A 584 33.70 8.36 1.77
N VAL A 585 32.94 9.46 1.68
CA VAL A 585 33.33 10.83 2.04
C VAL A 585 32.39 11.40 3.11
N THR A 586 31.10 11.04 3.07
CA THR A 586 30.09 11.47 4.02
C THR A 586 30.36 10.86 5.40
N GLU A 587 30.37 11.70 6.43
CA GLU A 587 30.53 11.28 7.82
C GLU A 587 29.44 10.31 8.26
N ALA A 588 29.72 9.52 9.29
CA ALA A 588 28.82 8.51 9.77
C ALA A 588 27.71 9.10 10.66
N ASP A 589 26.48 8.72 10.36
CA ASP A 589 25.30 9.04 11.17
C ASP A 589 24.76 7.78 11.86
N ILE A 590 24.30 7.95 13.08
CA ILE A 590 23.76 6.87 13.91
C ILE A 590 22.35 7.23 14.34
N GLY A 591 21.45 6.25 14.30
CA GLY A 591 20.11 6.32 14.85
C GLY A 591 19.86 5.21 15.85
N LEU A 592 19.32 5.55 16.99
CA LEU A 592 18.90 4.64 18.05
C LEU A 592 17.42 4.81 18.33
N LEU A 593 16.73 3.71 18.54
CA LEU A 593 15.33 3.69 18.93
C LEU A 593 15.10 2.58 19.96
N PHE A 594 14.46 2.92 21.04
CA PHE A 594 13.88 1.95 21.96
C PHE A 594 12.42 2.28 22.17
N TYR A 595 11.54 1.27 22.10
CA TYR A 595 10.16 1.46 22.56
C TYR A 595 9.59 0.25 23.26
N GLN A 596 8.56 0.53 24.09
CA GLN A 596 7.70 -0.44 24.75
C GLN A 596 6.25 -0.17 24.35
N ASP A 597 5.63 -1.15 23.71
CA ASP A 597 4.18 -1.18 23.49
C ASP A 597 3.50 -2.02 24.54
N VAL A 598 2.37 -1.55 24.98
CA VAL A 598 1.46 -2.28 25.88
C VAL A 598 0.06 -2.24 25.29
N GLN A 599 -0.56 -3.39 25.11
CA GLN A 599 -1.96 -3.52 24.74
C GLN A 599 -2.70 -4.34 25.79
N TYR A 600 -3.89 -3.87 26.16
CA TYR A 600 -4.77 -4.49 27.13
C TYR A 600 -6.18 -4.63 26.55
N CYS A 601 -6.67 -5.87 26.45
CA CYS A 601 -7.99 -6.23 25.93
C CYS A 601 -8.72 -7.11 26.94
N PRO A 602 -9.35 -6.55 27.98
CA PRO A 602 -10.05 -7.33 29.00
C PRO A 602 -11.27 -8.04 28.41
N SER A 603 -11.45 -9.32 28.76
CA SER A 603 -12.62 -10.10 28.32
C SER A 603 -13.94 -9.65 28.97
N ALA A 604 -13.86 -8.99 30.11
CA ALA A 604 -15.05 -8.54 30.89
C ALA A 604 -15.58 -7.16 30.42
N LEU A 605 -14.81 -6.38 29.68
CA LEU A 605 -15.19 -5.04 29.24
C LEU A 605 -14.96 -4.94 27.72
N PRO A 606 -15.87 -4.31 26.97
CA PRO A 606 -15.71 -4.06 25.55
C PRO A 606 -14.74 -2.88 25.29
N LEU A 607 -13.60 -2.89 25.97
CA LEU A 607 -12.57 -1.86 25.97
C LEU A 607 -11.25 -2.42 25.51
N MET A 608 -10.59 -1.72 24.61
CA MET A 608 -9.20 -1.94 24.25
C MET A 608 -8.39 -0.68 24.57
N VAL A 609 -7.25 -0.88 25.20
CA VAL A 609 -6.28 0.17 25.52
C VAL A 609 -4.96 -0.23 24.87
N ALA A 610 -4.34 0.65 24.10
CA ALA A 610 -3.00 0.46 23.60
C ALA A 610 -2.18 1.73 23.82
N GLY A 611 -0.89 1.57 24.10
CA GLY A 611 0.01 2.71 24.30
C GLY A 611 1.45 2.33 24.03
N ARG A 612 2.25 3.33 23.71
CA ARG A 612 3.70 3.24 23.49
C ARG A 612 4.42 4.32 24.25
N VAL A 613 5.59 3.97 24.74
CA VAL A 613 6.64 4.92 25.11
C VAL A 613 7.85 4.60 24.26
N ALA A 614 8.33 5.59 23.50
CA ALA A 614 9.49 5.47 22.63
C ALA A 614 10.52 6.54 23.01
N LEU A 615 11.79 6.14 23.05
CA LEU A 615 12.96 7.00 23.20
C LEU A 615 13.79 6.87 21.93
N PHE A 616 14.25 7.98 21.39
CA PHE A 616 15.03 7.99 20.16
C PHE A 616 16.12 9.05 20.19
N ASP A 617 17.23 8.70 19.55
CA ASP A 617 18.39 9.56 19.35
C ASP A 617 18.94 9.28 17.94
N VAL A 618 18.79 10.23 17.04
CA VAL A 618 19.10 10.10 15.62
C VAL A 618 19.79 11.36 15.13
N ASN A 619 21.07 11.25 14.78
CA ASN A 619 21.92 12.38 14.46
C ASN A 619 21.50 13.12 13.19
N ASP A 620 21.09 12.38 12.11
CA ASP A 620 20.69 12.96 10.83
C ASP A 620 19.52 12.17 10.20
N TYR A 621 18.86 12.81 9.23
CA TYR A 621 17.74 12.25 8.50
C TYR A 621 18.07 10.91 7.79
N GLU A 622 19.29 10.69 7.35
CA GLU A 622 19.69 9.45 6.66
C GLU A 622 19.76 8.24 7.60
N ALA A 623 19.98 8.48 8.92
CA ALA A 623 19.94 7.43 9.96
C ALA A 623 18.57 7.26 10.62
N ARG A 624 17.50 7.90 10.09
CA ARG A 624 16.14 7.85 10.64
C ARG A 624 15.59 6.43 10.76
N LEU A 625 14.72 6.22 11.73
CA LEU A 625 14.04 4.96 11.97
C LEU A 625 12.51 5.14 11.87
N TYR A 626 11.82 4.12 11.40
CA TYR A 626 10.37 4.09 11.32
C TYR A 626 9.81 3.01 12.24
N ALA A 627 8.66 3.29 12.84
CA ALA A 627 7.87 2.26 13.50
C ALA A 627 6.37 2.56 13.34
N ALA A 628 5.59 1.54 12.94
CA ALA A 628 4.16 1.63 12.91
C ALA A 628 3.61 1.72 14.35
N GLU A 629 2.64 2.59 14.57
CA GLU A 629 1.87 2.66 15.82
C GLU A 629 0.51 1.98 15.63
N SER A 630 -0.04 1.49 16.72
CA SER A 630 -1.45 1.08 16.72
C SER A 630 -2.32 2.29 16.40
N ASP A 631 -3.26 2.13 15.46
CA ASP A 631 -4.17 3.19 15.05
C ASP A 631 -5.58 2.64 14.76
N PHE A 632 -6.45 3.52 14.35
CA PHE A 632 -7.81 3.20 13.93
C PHE A 632 -7.84 2.63 12.52
N ILE A 633 -8.99 2.10 12.17
CA ILE A 633 -9.32 1.60 10.85
C ILE A 633 -9.15 2.72 9.81
N TYR A 634 -8.55 2.41 8.67
CA TYR A 634 -8.27 3.35 7.57
C TYR A 634 -7.37 4.53 7.95
N GLN A 635 -6.64 4.43 9.04
CA GLN A 635 -5.66 5.42 9.45
C GLN A 635 -4.33 4.74 9.73
N TYR A 636 -3.27 5.34 9.24
CA TYR A 636 -1.91 4.91 9.50
C TYR A 636 -1.18 5.97 10.33
N SER A 637 -0.50 5.50 11.34
CA SER A 637 0.48 6.29 12.07
C SER A 637 1.83 5.60 11.96
N GLY A 638 2.59 5.92 10.91
CA GLY A 638 4.03 5.66 10.84
C GLY A 638 4.74 6.75 11.62
N ALA A 639 5.30 6.43 12.77
CA ALA A 639 6.15 7.39 13.45
C ALA A 639 7.53 7.38 12.80
N LEU A 640 7.91 8.53 12.26
CA LEU A 640 9.28 8.81 11.85
C LEU A 640 10.05 9.31 13.06
N TYR A 641 11.11 8.59 13.44
CA TYR A 641 12.01 8.95 14.52
C TYR A 641 13.27 9.57 13.93
N GLN A 642 13.44 10.86 14.19
CA GLN A 642 14.60 11.68 13.80
C GLN A 642 14.87 12.71 14.90
N ASN A 643 16.10 13.18 15.03
CA ASN A 643 16.57 14.02 16.14
C ASN A 643 16.57 13.25 17.47
N GLU A 644 16.65 13.95 18.60
CA GLU A 644 16.65 13.36 19.94
C GLU A 644 15.34 13.67 20.64
N GLY A 645 14.72 12.65 21.27
CA GLY A 645 13.47 12.89 21.98
C GLY A 645 12.75 11.67 22.50
N CYS A 646 11.52 11.92 22.91
CA CYS A 646 10.58 10.93 23.41
C CYS A 646 9.22 11.05 22.70
N ARG A 647 8.60 9.92 22.40
CA ARG A 647 7.23 9.88 21.90
C ARG A 647 6.39 8.93 22.73
N VAL A 648 5.21 9.42 23.12
CA VAL A 648 4.21 8.64 23.86
C VAL A 648 2.89 8.72 23.13
N TYR A 649 2.17 7.60 23.01
CA TYR A 649 0.76 7.63 22.61
C TYR A 649 -0.12 6.76 23.49
N LEU A 650 -1.41 7.10 23.53
CA LEU A 650 -2.48 6.33 24.14
C LEU A 650 -3.63 6.20 23.13
N LEU A 651 -4.07 4.98 22.88
CA LEU A 651 -5.22 4.62 22.05
C LEU A 651 -6.26 3.93 22.93
N LEU A 652 -7.47 4.42 22.90
CA LEU A 652 -8.64 3.84 23.57
C LEU A 652 -9.67 3.49 22.51
N ARG A 653 -10.23 2.28 22.55
CA ARG A 653 -11.38 1.90 21.74
C ARG A 653 -12.43 1.24 22.65
N TYR A 654 -13.65 1.70 22.52
CA TYR A 654 -14.79 1.18 23.26
C TYR A 654 -15.87 0.73 22.29
N ASP A 655 -16.29 -0.53 22.39
CA ASP A 655 -17.36 -1.13 21.61
C ASP A 655 -18.68 -0.91 22.36
N ILE A 656 -19.43 0.14 21.99
CA ILE A 656 -20.71 0.51 22.62
C ILE A 656 -21.73 -0.62 22.41
N THR A 657 -21.71 -1.18 21.21
CA THR A 657 -22.41 -2.40 20.81
C THR A 657 -21.50 -3.21 19.87
N PRO A 658 -21.81 -4.48 19.55
CA PRO A 658 -21.04 -5.22 18.54
C PRO A 658 -20.96 -4.53 17.17
N ASN A 659 -21.88 -3.62 16.91
CA ASN A 659 -21.99 -2.91 15.64
C ASN A 659 -21.56 -1.44 15.71
N TRP A 660 -21.31 -0.88 16.89
CA TRP A 660 -20.98 0.51 17.09
C TRP A 660 -19.81 0.67 18.05
N ASN A 661 -18.71 1.21 17.54
CA ASN A 661 -17.56 1.54 18.37
C ASN A 661 -17.14 3.00 18.22
N ILE A 662 -16.47 3.48 19.26
CA ILE A 662 -15.83 4.79 19.31
C ILE A 662 -14.39 4.61 19.79
N GLY A 663 -13.49 5.39 19.24
CA GLY A 663 -12.10 5.38 19.62
C GLY A 663 -11.53 6.78 19.80
N PHE A 664 -10.54 6.90 20.66
CA PHE A 664 -9.77 8.11 20.93
C PHE A 664 -8.28 7.77 20.94
N LYS A 665 -7.48 8.51 20.20
CA LYS A 665 -6.01 8.43 20.22
C LYS A 665 -5.43 9.80 20.54
N TYR A 666 -4.45 9.80 21.43
CA TYR A 666 -3.64 10.97 21.74
C TYR A 666 -2.17 10.60 21.64
N GLY A 667 -1.37 11.43 21.00
CA GLY A 667 0.06 11.25 20.85
C GLY A 667 0.82 12.53 21.18
N LEU A 668 1.92 12.39 21.92
CA LEU A 668 2.83 13.47 22.28
C LEU A 668 4.26 13.09 21.84
N THR A 669 4.89 13.95 21.06
CA THR A 669 6.33 13.89 20.77
C THR A 669 7.02 15.09 21.39
N VAL A 670 8.13 14.87 22.09
CA VAL A 670 8.95 15.93 22.71
C VAL A 670 10.37 15.76 22.20
N TYR A 671 10.94 16.81 21.64
CA TYR A 671 12.34 16.86 21.21
C TYR A 671 13.18 17.52 22.30
N THR A 672 14.38 16.98 22.55
CA THR A 672 15.30 17.48 23.57
C THR A 672 16.40 18.36 22.96
N ASP A 673 16.67 18.19 21.68
CA ASP A 673 17.73 18.85 20.92
C ASP A 673 17.25 20.05 20.10
N LYS A 674 15.94 20.36 20.09
CA LYS A 674 15.35 21.42 19.25
C LYS A 674 14.30 22.23 19.99
N GLU A 675 14.27 23.53 19.72
CA GLU A 675 13.23 24.45 20.19
C GLU A 675 12.07 24.54 19.19
N THR A 676 12.32 24.25 17.92
CA THR A 676 11.34 24.27 16.83
C THR A 676 11.53 23.07 15.94
N PHE A 677 10.46 22.58 15.32
CA PHE A 677 10.56 21.49 14.34
C PHE A 677 9.63 21.73 13.15
N GLY A 678 9.84 20.95 12.06
CA GLY A 678 9.23 21.18 10.78
C GLY A 678 9.96 22.24 9.97
N SER A 679 9.50 22.47 8.75
CA SER A 679 10.12 23.43 7.84
C SER A 679 9.06 24.24 7.08
N SER A 680 9.41 25.42 6.61
CA SER A 680 8.52 26.30 5.83
C SER A 680 7.20 26.59 6.57
N TYR A 681 6.06 26.35 5.95
CA TYR A 681 4.73 26.58 6.55
C TYR A 681 4.31 25.53 7.58
N GLU A 682 4.97 24.36 7.60
CA GLU A 682 4.75 23.29 8.60
C GLU A 682 5.56 23.50 9.88
N GLN A 683 6.36 24.57 9.98
CA GLN A 683 7.16 24.85 11.16
C GLN A 683 6.28 25.14 12.37
N ILE A 684 6.56 24.45 13.48
CA ILE A 684 5.93 24.65 14.78
C ILE A 684 7.00 25.24 15.73
N ASP A 685 6.69 26.36 16.38
CA ASP A 685 7.59 27.03 17.34
C ASP A 685 7.36 26.46 18.73
N ALA A 686 7.65 25.17 18.89
CA ALA A 686 7.65 24.43 20.13
C ALA A 686 8.57 23.23 19.98
N ASN A 687 9.11 22.75 21.08
CA ASN A 687 9.91 21.50 21.11
C ASN A 687 9.02 20.25 21.20
N HIS A 688 7.72 20.38 21.12
CA HIS A 688 6.78 19.26 21.25
C HIS A 688 5.65 19.39 20.22
N ARG A 689 5.03 18.22 19.95
CA ARG A 689 3.86 18.10 19.06
C ARG A 689 2.82 17.17 19.72
N GLN A 690 1.62 17.67 19.87
CA GLN A 690 0.46 16.96 20.40
C GLN A 690 -0.54 16.70 19.29
N GLN A 691 -0.90 15.44 19.10
CA GLN A 691 -1.86 15.02 18.09
C GLN A 691 -3.01 14.26 18.77
N TRP A 692 -4.22 14.50 18.31
CA TRP A 692 -5.38 13.78 18.80
C TRP A 692 -6.27 13.34 17.64
N ARG A 693 -6.98 12.23 17.83
CA ARG A 693 -7.94 11.70 16.87
C ARG A 693 -9.11 11.05 17.58
N ILE A 694 -10.31 11.19 16.99
CA ILE A 694 -11.52 10.48 17.40
C ILE A 694 -12.05 9.79 16.15
N GLN A 695 -12.44 8.53 16.28
CA GLN A 695 -13.08 7.77 15.21
C GLN A 695 -14.33 7.08 15.74
N MET A 696 -15.37 7.07 14.93
CA MET A 696 -16.60 6.31 15.17
C MET A 696 -16.84 5.36 13.99
N ARG A 697 -17.27 4.15 14.30
CA ARG A 697 -17.67 3.14 13.31
C ARG A 697 -19.04 2.58 13.64
N LEU A 698 -19.89 2.49 12.63
CA LEU A 698 -21.23 1.92 12.72
C LEU A 698 -21.43 0.88 11.60
N LYS A 699 -21.88 -0.33 11.99
CA LYS A 699 -22.22 -1.43 11.07
C LYS A 699 -23.70 -1.79 11.21
N TRP A 700 -24.37 -2.12 10.10
CA TRP A 700 -25.76 -2.61 10.10
C TRP A 700 -26.11 -3.46 8.89
#